data_e123255d681509cca446d9cb78499102
#
_entry.id   e123255d681509cca446d9cb78499102
#
_cell.length_a   1.000
_cell.length_b   1.000
_cell.length_c   1.000
_cell.angle_alpha   90.00
_cell.angle_beta   90.00
_cell.angle_gamma   90.00
#
_symmetry.space_group_name_H-M   'P 1'
#
loop_
_entity.id
_entity.type
_entity.pdbx_description
1 polymer ?
#
loop_
_entity_poly.entity_id
_entity_poly.type
_entity_poly.pdbx_seq_one_letter_code
_entity_poly.pdbx_strand_id
1 'polypeptide(L)'
;AREAVSSPDGKQVAFTVRGEVFVTSVEYGTTKQITHTPETEEGLSFGADNRTLVYASERGGNWGLYLAKIGRKEDANFPNATLIEEEALLPSKTVERTYPQFSPDSKEVAFIEDRNRLMVVNLETKKVRQITDGSTWYSTGGGFNYSWSPDGKWFTLEFNRHDPYSDVALVSADGKGELVNLTNSGYFSASPRWVMDGNAILFATDRYGMRSHASWGSQEDVMLVFMNQDAYDKFRLSKEDYELQKELEKEQKKESEKDADSKDKKKKEDGDKKESDKVKEVVVELDGIQDRIVRLTPNSSDLGSAILSKDGEKLYYLAAFEGGYDLWKIDLRKRDVKLLHKNVGRGSMEMDKEGKNIFILGSSMQKMDASSETLKPVSFRAEMKMDLAAERAYMFEHVYKQEKKRFYNVNMHGVDWDAMAAAYRKFLPHISNNYDFAELLSEWLGELNVSHTGGRFYPSLGGESTANLGLLYDWSYTGNGLRVAEVVEKGPFDRKTSEVKAGVILEKIDGQALTPDMDYAALLNGCQGRKILVSFRDPQSGKSWDEVVKPISNGAMSGLLYERWVKQRAADVEKWSKGRLGYVHIESMGDDSFRTIYSDILGKYNNCEGIVIDTRFNGGGRLHEDIEVLFSGKKYFTQV
;
A
#
# COMPACT_ATOMS: atom_id res chain seq x y z
N ALA A 1 -1.66 -1.82 12.51
CA ALA A 1 -2.92 -1.29 11.95
C ALA A 1 -3.03 -1.71 10.48
N ARG A 2 -4.25 -1.98 10.03
CA ARG A 2 -4.51 -2.33 8.61
C ARG A 2 -4.96 -1.10 7.82
N GLU A 3 -5.79 -0.28 8.43
CA GLU A 3 -6.34 0.96 7.90
C GLU A 3 -6.23 2.04 8.98
N ALA A 4 -6.03 3.28 8.60
CA ALA A 4 -6.04 4.40 9.55
C ALA A 4 -6.48 5.69 8.85
N VAL A 5 -7.18 6.56 9.60
CA VAL A 5 -7.63 7.89 9.16
C VAL A 5 -7.45 8.92 10.28
N SER A 6 -7.06 10.13 9.92
CA SER A 6 -6.93 11.24 10.88
C SER A 6 -8.25 11.98 11.06
N SER A 7 -8.50 12.51 12.27
CA SER A 7 -9.62 13.41 12.48
C SER A 7 -9.39 14.76 11.77
N PRO A 8 -10.45 15.47 11.33
CA PRO A 8 -10.33 16.78 10.68
C PRO A 8 -9.51 17.82 11.46
N ASP A 9 -9.53 17.79 12.78
CA ASP A 9 -8.73 18.67 13.64
C ASP A 9 -7.30 18.17 13.88
N GLY A 10 -6.93 17.00 13.34
CA GLY A 10 -5.59 16.41 13.46
C GLY A 10 -5.21 15.94 14.87
N LYS A 11 -6.17 15.77 15.79
CA LYS A 11 -5.89 15.39 17.18
C LYS A 11 -6.07 13.91 17.47
N GLN A 12 -6.77 13.18 16.60
CA GLN A 12 -7.09 11.78 16.75
C GLN A 12 -6.77 11.02 15.47
N VAL A 13 -6.45 9.73 15.61
CA VAL A 13 -6.35 8.78 14.49
C VAL A 13 -7.21 7.57 14.83
N ALA A 14 -8.17 7.27 13.98
CA ALA A 14 -8.91 6.01 14.00
C ALA A 14 -8.19 4.97 13.13
N PHE A 15 -8.16 3.72 13.58
CA PHE A 15 -7.49 2.64 12.87
C PHE A 15 -8.09 1.28 13.21
N THR A 16 -7.83 0.27 12.37
CA THR A 16 -8.30 -1.09 12.60
C THR A 16 -7.15 -2.03 13.00
N VAL A 17 -7.43 -2.89 13.99
CA VAL A 17 -6.57 -3.99 14.39
C VAL A 17 -7.43 -5.26 14.49
N ARG A 18 -7.10 -6.28 13.71
CA ARG A 18 -7.84 -7.55 13.65
C ARG A 18 -9.34 -7.37 13.41
N GLY A 19 -9.72 -6.40 12.59
CA GLY A 19 -11.11 -6.10 12.31
C GLY A 19 -11.79 -5.12 13.27
N GLU A 20 -11.25 -4.88 14.45
CA GLU A 20 -11.82 -3.96 15.44
C GLU A 20 -11.33 -2.53 15.26
N VAL A 21 -12.20 -1.57 15.50
CA VAL A 21 -11.91 -0.13 15.42
C VAL A 21 -11.36 0.40 16.73
N PHE A 22 -10.27 1.13 16.61
CA PHE A 22 -9.61 1.87 17.70
C PHE A 22 -9.46 3.33 17.34
N VAL A 23 -9.43 4.20 18.34
CA VAL A 23 -9.05 5.62 18.18
C VAL A 23 -7.98 5.97 19.18
N THR A 24 -6.90 6.59 18.72
CA THR A 24 -5.79 7.08 19.56
C THR A 24 -5.66 8.59 19.52
N SER A 25 -5.21 9.18 20.63
CA SER A 25 -4.78 10.57 20.69
C SER A 25 -3.42 10.72 20.02
N VAL A 26 -3.32 11.66 19.10
CA VAL A 26 -2.05 11.93 18.37
C VAL A 26 -0.96 12.43 19.31
N GLU A 27 -1.32 13.21 20.34
CA GLU A 27 -0.35 13.82 21.27
C GLU A 27 0.05 12.89 22.41
N TYR A 28 -0.93 12.16 22.97
CA TYR A 28 -0.74 11.45 24.24
C TYR A 28 -0.69 9.93 24.09
N GLY A 29 -1.04 9.39 22.91
CA GLY A 29 -1.07 7.92 22.68
C GLY A 29 -2.17 7.19 23.47
N THR A 30 -3.04 7.91 24.21
CA THR A 30 -4.22 7.32 24.83
C THR A 30 -5.10 6.71 23.77
N THR A 31 -5.40 5.41 23.89
CA THR A 31 -6.09 4.62 22.87
C THR A 31 -7.34 3.98 23.46
N LYS A 32 -8.44 4.00 22.71
CA LYS A 32 -9.70 3.36 23.07
C LYS A 32 -10.19 2.45 21.95
N GLN A 33 -10.62 1.26 22.33
CA GLN A 33 -11.39 0.37 21.46
C GLN A 33 -12.81 0.87 21.31
N ILE A 34 -13.31 0.92 20.08
CA ILE A 34 -14.64 1.44 19.73
C ILE A 34 -15.62 0.30 19.51
N THR A 35 -15.21 -0.73 18.76
CA THR A 35 -16.03 -1.89 18.45
C THR A 35 -15.58 -3.12 19.21
N HIS A 36 -16.50 -4.07 19.45
CA HIS A 36 -16.25 -5.30 20.21
C HIS A 36 -17.03 -6.45 19.57
N THR A 37 -16.66 -6.83 18.34
CA THR A 37 -17.36 -7.84 17.56
C THR A 37 -16.39 -8.87 17.02
N PRO A 38 -16.80 -10.11 16.77
CA PRO A 38 -15.95 -11.08 16.08
C PRO A 38 -15.82 -10.83 14.58
N GLU A 39 -16.69 -9.98 14.02
CA GLU A 39 -16.71 -9.59 12.62
C GLU A 39 -15.64 -8.54 12.32
N THR A 40 -15.50 -8.18 11.05
CA THR A 40 -14.53 -7.17 10.60
C THR A 40 -15.23 -5.84 10.35
N GLU A 41 -14.57 -4.77 10.80
CA GLU A 41 -14.88 -3.38 10.49
C GLU A 41 -13.82 -2.79 9.55
N GLU A 42 -14.27 -1.97 8.58
CA GLU A 42 -13.40 -1.28 7.62
C GLU A 42 -14.05 0.02 7.09
N GLY A 43 -13.30 0.81 6.32
CA GLY A 43 -13.81 2.02 5.68
C GLY A 43 -14.08 3.13 6.69
N LEU A 44 -13.07 3.54 7.44
CA LEU A 44 -13.22 4.55 8.49
C LEU A 44 -13.35 5.96 7.93
N SER A 45 -14.27 6.77 8.46
CA SER A 45 -14.34 8.20 8.17
C SER A 45 -14.83 8.99 9.38
N PHE A 46 -14.13 10.08 9.73
CA PHE A 46 -14.57 10.99 10.77
C PHE A 46 -15.58 12.01 10.24
N GLY A 47 -16.57 12.34 11.07
CA GLY A 47 -17.41 13.53 10.87
C GLY A 47 -16.63 14.82 11.10
N ALA A 48 -17.09 15.93 10.52
CA ALA A 48 -16.49 17.26 10.67
C ALA A 48 -16.49 17.76 12.13
N ASP A 49 -17.30 17.15 12.99
CA ASP A 49 -17.40 17.41 14.44
C ASP A 49 -16.28 16.75 15.26
N ASN A 50 -15.45 15.88 14.67
CA ASN A 50 -14.43 15.06 15.32
C ASN A 50 -14.97 14.12 16.42
N ARG A 51 -16.29 13.95 16.49
CA ARG A 51 -17.04 13.24 17.55
C ARG A 51 -17.90 12.11 17.01
N THR A 52 -17.97 11.99 15.71
CA THR A 52 -18.69 10.92 14.99
C THR A 52 -17.74 10.20 14.07
N LEU A 53 -17.85 8.87 14.04
CA LEU A 53 -17.08 7.99 13.14
C LEU A 53 -18.07 7.08 12.41
N VAL A 54 -17.95 6.96 11.09
CA VAL A 54 -18.68 5.99 10.27
C VAL A 54 -17.73 4.89 9.83
N TYR A 55 -18.23 3.68 9.76
CA TYR A 55 -17.50 2.51 9.27
C TYR A 55 -18.46 1.47 8.71
N ALA A 56 -17.93 0.56 7.90
CA ALA A 56 -18.63 -0.63 7.45
C ALA A 56 -18.32 -1.80 8.39
N SER A 57 -19.31 -2.66 8.66
CA SER A 57 -19.13 -3.89 9.42
C SER A 57 -19.92 -5.05 8.78
N GLU A 58 -19.35 -6.25 8.80
CA GLU A 58 -20.03 -7.45 8.28
C GLU A 58 -20.97 -8.12 9.31
N ARG A 59 -21.17 -7.47 10.45
CA ARG A 59 -22.12 -7.96 11.46
C ARG A 59 -23.55 -8.02 10.89
N GLY A 60 -24.32 -8.99 11.35
CA GLY A 60 -25.65 -9.21 10.81
C GLY A 60 -25.70 -10.00 9.50
N GLY A 61 -24.56 -10.48 9.04
CA GLY A 61 -24.44 -11.44 7.95
C GLY A 61 -24.05 -10.85 6.61
N ASN A 62 -23.91 -9.53 6.51
CA ASN A 62 -23.40 -8.84 5.34
C ASN A 62 -22.85 -7.48 5.71
N TRP A 63 -22.07 -6.87 4.82
CA TRP A 63 -21.53 -5.53 5.01
C TRP A 63 -22.64 -4.49 5.09
N GLY A 64 -22.69 -3.77 6.20
CA GLY A 64 -23.62 -2.66 6.45
C GLY A 64 -22.87 -1.47 7.07
N LEU A 65 -23.52 -0.30 7.12
CA LEU A 65 -22.92 0.92 7.67
C LEU A 65 -23.37 1.15 9.11
N TYR A 66 -22.40 1.58 9.94
CA TYR A 66 -22.57 1.86 11.34
C TYR A 66 -21.93 3.20 11.71
N LEU A 67 -22.48 3.85 12.74
CA LEU A 67 -21.97 5.10 13.31
C LEU A 67 -21.59 4.87 14.76
N ALA A 68 -20.41 5.33 15.17
CA ALA A 68 -20.06 5.50 16.57
C ALA A 68 -20.04 6.99 16.91
N LYS A 69 -20.64 7.38 18.05
CA LYS A 69 -20.74 8.77 18.50
C LYS A 69 -20.28 8.86 19.95
N ILE A 70 -19.65 9.98 20.30
CA ILE A 70 -19.39 10.31 21.70
C ILE A 70 -20.69 10.76 22.34
N GLY A 71 -21.25 9.94 23.25
CA GLY A 71 -22.57 10.15 23.83
C GLY A 71 -22.66 11.31 24.84
N ARG A 72 -21.55 11.70 25.47
CA ARG A 72 -21.51 12.77 26.47
C ARG A 72 -20.84 14.02 25.93
N LYS A 73 -21.42 15.18 26.18
CA LYS A 73 -20.88 16.48 25.76
C LYS A 73 -19.56 16.83 26.47
N GLU A 74 -19.41 16.36 27.71
CA GLU A 74 -18.22 16.58 28.53
C GLU A 74 -16.99 15.80 28.04
N ASP A 75 -17.19 14.74 27.29
CA ASP A 75 -16.11 13.95 26.73
C ASP A 75 -15.55 14.66 25.48
N ALA A 76 -14.29 15.06 25.53
CA ALA A 76 -13.69 15.91 24.49
C ALA A 76 -13.38 15.17 23.18
N ASN A 77 -13.04 13.87 23.25
CA ASN A 77 -12.60 13.06 22.12
C ASN A 77 -12.82 11.57 22.38
N PHE A 78 -12.73 10.74 21.34
CA PHE A 78 -12.92 9.30 21.46
C PHE A 78 -11.96 8.60 22.45
N PRO A 79 -10.64 8.88 22.43
CA PRO A 79 -9.71 8.23 23.37
C PRO A 79 -10.10 8.38 24.84
N ASN A 80 -10.70 9.49 25.20
CA ASN A 80 -11.13 9.81 26.56
C ASN A 80 -12.65 9.72 26.78
N ALA A 81 -13.41 9.25 25.79
CA ALA A 81 -14.85 9.14 25.92
C ALA A 81 -15.25 8.10 26.96
N THR A 82 -16.17 8.46 27.84
CA THR A 82 -16.72 7.58 28.89
C THR A 82 -17.96 6.83 28.41
N LEU A 83 -18.65 7.37 27.40
CA LEU A 83 -19.78 6.74 26.75
C LEU A 83 -19.64 6.87 25.22
N ILE A 84 -19.68 5.76 24.53
CA ILE A 84 -19.77 5.69 23.07
C ILE A 84 -21.11 5.04 22.73
N GLU A 85 -21.88 5.72 21.91
CA GLU A 85 -23.13 5.23 21.35
C GLU A 85 -22.90 4.73 19.95
N GLU A 86 -23.42 3.55 19.64
CA GLU A 86 -23.34 2.96 18.32
C GLU A 86 -24.72 2.86 17.69
N GLU A 87 -24.83 3.23 16.41
CA GLU A 87 -26.07 3.21 15.62
C GLU A 87 -25.84 2.40 14.36
N ALA A 88 -26.74 1.45 14.07
CA ALA A 88 -26.79 0.77 12.77
C ALA A 88 -27.41 1.74 11.75
N LEU A 89 -26.60 2.40 10.94
CA LEU A 89 -27.06 3.41 9.98
C LEU A 89 -27.81 2.76 8.80
N LEU A 90 -27.18 1.81 8.13
CA LEU A 90 -27.73 1.04 7.02
C LEU A 90 -27.28 -0.42 7.10
N PRO A 91 -27.85 -1.20 8.04
CA PRO A 91 -27.56 -2.64 8.10
C PRO A 91 -28.10 -3.32 6.85
N SER A 92 -27.44 -4.39 6.41
CA SER A 92 -27.84 -5.10 5.20
C SER A 92 -27.75 -6.62 5.36
N LYS A 93 -28.70 -7.31 4.73
CA LYS A 93 -28.69 -8.78 4.61
C LYS A 93 -28.47 -9.25 3.16
N THR A 94 -28.63 -8.38 2.19
CA THR A 94 -28.69 -8.74 0.76
C THR A 94 -27.63 -8.07 -0.09
N VAL A 95 -27.24 -6.83 0.22
CA VAL A 95 -26.27 -6.03 -0.53
C VAL A 95 -25.07 -5.70 0.35
N GLU A 96 -23.90 -5.58 -0.24
CA GLU A 96 -22.69 -5.12 0.46
C GLU A 96 -22.63 -3.60 0.42
N ARG A 97 -22.35 -2.97 1.56
CA ARG A 97 -22.15 -1.53 1.70
C ARG A 97 -20.83 -1.26 2.39
N THR A 98 -19.89 -0.68 1.66
CA THR A 98 -18.50 -0.53 2.09
C THR A 98 -17.97 0.87 1.79
N TYR A 99 -16.79 1.18 2.30
CA TYR A 99 -16.05 2.43 2.06
C TYR A 99 -16.85 3.71 2.32
N PRO A 100 -17.51 3.86 3.49
CA PRO A 100 -18.28 5.05 3.78
C PRO A 100 -17.40 6.29 3.93
N GLN A 101 -17.89 7.45 3.48
CA GLN A 101 -17.26 8.76 3.67
C GLN A 101 -18.32 9.81 4.01
N PHE A 102 -18.09 10.58 5.07
CA PHE A 102 -18.94 11.73 5.36
C PHE A 102 -18.84 12.79 4.27
N SER A 103 -19.96 13.46 3.99
CA SER A 103 -19.95 14.73 3.26
C SER A 103 -19.22 15.81 4.05
N PRO A 104 -18.68 16.86 3.41
CA PRO A 104 -17.95 17.93 4.11
C PRO A 104 -18.72 18.61 5.26
N ASP A 105 -20.05 18.65 5.16
CA ASP A 105 -20.95 19.19 6.19
C ASP A 105 -21.47 18.13 7.17
N SER A 106 -21.06 16.88 7.00
CA SER A 106 -21.45 15.71 7.80
C SER A 106 -22.96 15.44 7.88
N LYS A 107 -23.73 15.89 6.91
CA LYS A 107 -25.18 15.59 6.84
C LYS A 107 -25.48 14.34 6.04
N GLU A 108 -24.54 13.90 5.24
CA GLU A 108 -24.67 12.75 4.37
C GLU A 108 -23.45 11.83 4.49
N VAL A 109 -23.65 10.57 4.11
CA VAL A 109 -22.58 9.58 3.97
C VAL A 109 -22.68 8.97 2.57
N ALA A 110 -21.59 9.08 1.81
CA ALA A 110 -21.42 8.34 0.58
C ALA A 110 -20.85 6.96 0.90
N PHE A 111 -21.17 5.96 0.07
CA PHE A 111 -20.67 4.59 0.23
C PHE A 111 -20.75 3.83 -1.09
N ILE A 112 -20.03 2.73 -1.16
CA ILE A 112 -20.08 1.83 -2.32
C ILE A 112 -21.05 0.68 -2.02
N GLU A 113 -22.03 0.46 -2.89
CA GLU A 113 -22.96 -0.67 -2.82
C GLU A 113 -22.60 -1.70 -3.89
N ASP A 114 -22.54 -2.99 -3.47
CA ASP A 114 -22.19 -4.13 -4.32
C ASP A 114 -20.95 -3.90 -5.21
N ARG A 115 -19.95 -3.21 -4.65
CA ARG A 115 -18.61 -2.96 -5.21
C ARG A 115 -18.53 -1.98 -6.37
N ASN A 116 -19.63 -1.59 -6.99
CA ASN A 116 -19.60 -0.81 -8.23
C ASN A 116 -20.58 0.37 -8.28
N ARG A 117 -21.47 0.54 -7.29
CA ARG A 117 -22.40 1.66 -7.26
C ARG A 117 -22.05 2.64 -6.16
N LEU A 118 -21.79 3.88 -6.53
CA LEU A 118 -21.67 4.97 -5.58
C LEU A 118 -23.06 5.43 -5.16
N MET A 119 -23.31 5.40 -3.87
CA MET A 119 -24.59 5.74 -3.24
C MET A 119 -24.37 6.81 -2.18
N VAL A 120 -25.42 7.52 -1.82
CA VAL A 120 -25.42 8.48 -0.71
C VAL A 120 -26.63 8.29 0.17
N VAL A 121 -26.44 8.28 1.48
CA VAL A 121 -27.52 8.31 2.47
C VAL A 121 -27.54 9.65 3.20
N ASN A 122 -28.72 10.26 3.34
CA ASN A 122 -28.92 11.42 4.18
C ASN A 122 -29.13 10.97 5.63
N LEU A 123 -28.36 11.52 6.58
CA LEU A 123 -28.36 11.06 7.98
C LEU A 123 -29.62 11.37 8.74
N GLU A 124 -30.33 12.45 8.41
CA GLU A 124 -31.56 12.84 9.06
C GLU A 124 -32.76 12.04 8.52
N THR A 125 -32.91 12.02 7.20
CA THR A 125 -34.09 11.41 6.55
C THR A 125 -33.92 9.92 6.31
N LYS A 126 -32.71 9.38 6.42
CA LYS A 126 -32.30 8.00 6.07
C LYS A 126 -32.59 7.62 4.61
N LYS A 127 -32.90 8.60 3.74
CA LYS A 127 -33.12 8.36 2.30
C LYS A 127 -31.80 8.11 1.61
N VAL A 128 -31.80 7.08 0.77
CA VAL A 128 -30.64 6.70 -0.07
C VAL A 128 -30.89 7.15 -1.49
N ARG A 129 -29.88 7.73 -2.14
CA ARG A 129 -29.88 8.02 -3.58
C ARG A 129 -28.67 7.38 -4.25
N GLN A 130 -28.86 7.00 -5.49
CA GLN A 130 -27.82 6.44 -6.33
C GLN A 130 -27.10 7.57 -7.09
N ILE A 131 -25.78 7.47 -7.18
CA ILE A 131 -24.92 8.43 -7.90
C ILE A 131 -24.44 7.81 -9.21
N THR A 132 -23.94 6.55 -9.18
CA THR A 132 -23.52 5.83 -10.38
C THR A 132 -24.34 4.55 -10.54
N ASP A 133 -24.55 4.11 -11.78
CA ASP A 133 -25.36 2.93 -12.10
C ASP A 133 -24.61 1.59 -11.96
N GLY A 134 -23.30 1.65 -11.75
CA GLY A 134 -22.43 0.47 -11.61
C GLY A 134 -21.98 -0.13 -12.94
N SER A 135 -22.36 0.45 -14.08
CA SER A 135 -21.96 -0.05 -15.41
C SER A 135 -20.51 0.28 -15.76
N THR A 136 -19.93 1.26 -15.09
CA THR A 136 -18.66 1.86 -15.45
C THR A 136 -17.46 1.23 -14.75
N TRP A 137 -17.69 0.37 -13.76
CA TRP A 137 -16.57 -0.15 -12.99
C TRP A 137 -16.78 -1.58 -12.55
N TYR A 138 -15.70 -2.32 -12.57
CA TYR A 138 -15.61 -3.68 -12.06
C TYR A 138 -14.30 -3.87 -11.29
N SER A 139 -14.37 -4.34 -10.04
CA SER A 139 -13.21 -4.71 -9.24
C SER A 139 -13.35 -6.10 -8.64
N THR A 140 -12.28 -6.86 -8.73
CA THR A 140 -12.12 -8.07 -7.92
C THR A 140 -11.84 -7.75 -6.47
N GLY A 141 -11.31 -6.55 -6.18
CA GLY A 141 -10.88 -6.13 -4.84
C GLY A 141 -11.96 -5.56 -3.93
N GLY A 142 -13.09 -5.10 -4.45
CA GLY A 142 -14.22 -4.69 -3.62
C GLY A 142 -14.58 -3.22 -3.61
N GLY A 143 -14.00 -2.34 -4.43
CA GLY A 143 -14.38 -0.94 -4.48
C GLY A 143 -13.49 -0.11 -5.39
N PHE A 144 -13.74 1.17 -5.47
CA PHE A 144 -12.98 2.17 -6.21
C PHE A 144 -12.77 3.41 -5.33
N ASN A 145 -11.74 4.19 -5.61
CA ASN A 145 -11.49 5.43 -4.90
C ASN A 145 -12.44 6.53 -5.39
N TYR A 146 -12.99 7.28 -4.45
CA TYR A 146 -13.83 8.45 -4.72
C TYR A 146 -13.61 9.50 -3.65
N SER A 147 -14.00 10.74 -3.93
CA SER A 147 -13.86 11.87 -3.00
C SER A 147 -14.94 12.92 -3.24
N TRP A 148 -15.55 13.42 -2.17
CA TRP A 148 -16.43 14.57 -2.20
C TRP A 148 -15.69 15.85 -2.58
N SER A 149 -16.33 16.72 -3.39
CA SER A 149 -15.88 18.11 -3.50
C SER A 149 -16.07 18.87 -2.18
N PRO A 150 -15.27 19.93 -1.91
CA PRO A 150 -15.39 20.69 -0.67
C PRO A 150 -16.78 21.31 -0.43
N ASP A 151 -17.52 21.62 -1.48
CA ASP A 151 -18.88 22.15 -1.41
C ASP A 151 -19.99 21.07 -1.36
N GLY A 152 -19.57 19.78 -1.43
CA GLY A 152 -20.51 18.65 -1.37
C GLY A 152 -21.37 18.46 -2.62
N LYS A 153 -21.09 19.15 -3.73
CA LYS A 153 -21.92 19.10 -4.95
C LYS A 153 -21.42 18.12 -6.01
N TRP A 154 -20.18 17.65 -5.90
CA TRP A 154 -19.54 16.78 -6.86
C TRP A 154 -18.79 15.62 -6.18
N PHE A 155 -18.64 14.55 -6.96
CA PHE A 155 -17.68 13.49 -6.70
C PHE A 155 -16.63 13.43 -7.79
N THR A 156 -15.38 13.22 -7.42
CA THR A 156 -14.39 12.63 -8.30
C THR A 156 -14.20 11.17 -7.94
N LEU A 157 -13.99 10.30 -8.93
CA LEU A 157 -13.86 8.85 -8.72
C LEU A 157 -13.00 8.20 -9.80
N GLU A 158 -12.48 7.02 -9.49
CA GLU A 158 -11.92 6.10 -10.47
C GLU A 158 -13.04 5.39 -11.21
N PHE A 159 -12.87 5.18 -12.52
CA PHE A 159 -13.77 4.35 -13.27
C PHE A 159 -13.07 3.62 -14.41
N ASN A 160 -13.55 2.42 -14.73
CA ASN A 160 -13.08 1.61 -15.83
C ASN A 160 -14.16 1.49 -16.90
N ARG A 161 -13.78 1.48 -18.18
CA ARG A 161 -14.72 1.29 -19.29
C ARG A 161 -14.90 -0.18 -19.64
N HIS A 162 -13.92 -0.81 -20.22
CA HIS A 162 -13.97 -2.21 -20.70
C HIS A 162 -12.69 -3.00 -20.51
N ASP A 163 -11.64 -2.36 -20.12
CA ASP A 163 -10.30 -2.92 -19.99
C ASP A 163 -9.76 -2.69 -18.57
N PRO A 164 -8.60 -3.20 -18.22
CA PRO A 164 -8.05 -3.02 -16.89
C PRO A 164 -7.65 -1.58 -16.55
N TYR A 165 -7.72 -0.65 -17.51
CA TYR A 165 -7.27 0.73 -17.29
C TYR A 165 -8.34 1.55 -16.59
N SER A 166 -7.93 2.30 -15.56
CA SER A 166 -8.78 3.25 -14.86
C SER A 166 -8.53 4.67 -15.34
N ASP A 167 -9.60 5.43 -15.47
CA ASP A 167 -9.60 6.87 -15.67
C ASP A 167 -10.10 7.58 -14.42
N VAL A 168 -9.89 8.89 -14.34
CA VAL A 168 -10.50 9.76 -13.34
C VAL A 168 -11.74 10.41 -13.94
N ALA A 169 -12.83 10.36 -13.20
CA ALA A 169 -14.11 10.91 -13.62
C ALA A 169 -14.68 11.88 -12.59
N LEU A 170 -15.67 12.65 -13.06
CA LEU A 170 -16.46 13.61 -12.30
C LEU A 170 -17.94 13.27 -12.45
N VAL A 171 -18.71 13.38 -11.37
CA VAL A 171 -20.17 13.23 -11.38
C VAL A 171 -20.82 14.13 -10.34
N SER A 172 -22.03 14.64 -10.65
CA SER A 172 -22.81 15.45 -9.71
C SER A 172 -23.28 14.62 -8.51
N ALA A 173 -23.19 15.18 -7.31
CA ALA A 173 -23.58 14.51 -6.07
C ALA A 173 -25.11 14.39 -5.87
N ASP A 174 -25.92 15.04 -6.71
CA ASP A 174 -27.37 14.90 -6.69
C ASP A 174 -27.89 13.62 -7.39
N GLY A 175 -26.99 12.89 -8.07
CA GLY A 175 -27.31 11.66 -8.81
C GLY A 175 -28.07 11.87 -10.13
N LYS A 176 -28.12 13.10 -10.66
CA LYS A 176 -28.84 13.42 -11.89
C LYS A 176 -27.92 13.73 -13.09
N GLY A 177 -26.64 13.93 -12.82
CA GLY A 177 -25.63 14.23 -13.84
C GLY A 177 -25.07 12.97 -14.49
N GLU A 178 -24.58 13.12 -15.73
CA GLU A 178 -23.79 12.10 -16.39
C GLU A 178 -22.39 12.05 -15.82
N LEU A 179 -21.76 10.88 -15.86
CA LEU A 179 -20.37 10.70 -15.47
C LEU A 179 -19.48 11.22 -16.60
N VAL A 180 -18.60 12.17 -16.26
CA VAL A 180 -17.66 12.81 -17.20
C VAL A 180 -16.25 12.28 -16.97
N ASN A 181 -15.66 11.65 -17.99
CA ASN A 181 -14.27 11.21 -17.97
C ASN A 181 -13.34 12.42 -18.13
N LEU A 182 -12.51 12.69 -17.13
CA LEU A 182 -11.58 13.82 -17.12
C LEU A 182 -10.26 13.52 -17.82
N THR A 183 -9.74 12.30 -17.69
CA THR A 183 -8.42 11.92 -18.20
C THR A 183 -8.47 11.34 -19.60
N ASN A 184 -9.50 10.57 -19.91
CA ASN A 184 -9.75 9.94 -21.21
C ASN A 184 -8.48 9.35 -21.81
N SER A 185 -7.79 8.53 -21.03
CA SER A 185 -6.44 8.05 -21.28
C SER A 185 -6.42 6.52 -21.42
N GLY A 186 -5.47 5.98 -22.17
CA GLY A 186 -5.17 4.55 -22.22
C GLY A 186 -4.13 4.13 -21.17
N TYR A 187 -3.94 4.94 -20.14
CA TYR A 187 -3.05 4.69 -19.01
C TYR A 187 -3.84 4.57 -17.71
N PHE A 188 -3.27 3.94 -16.71
CA PHE A 188 -3.87 3.95 -15.37
C PHE A 188 -3.86 5.36 -14.81
N SER A 189 -5.01 5.83 -14.35
CA SER A 189 -5.18 7.07 -13.59
C SER A 189 -5.98 6.73 -12.34
N ALA A 190 -5.44 7.01 -11.16
CA ALA A 190 -5.94 6.47 -9.89
C ALA A 190 -5.86 7.49 -8.74
N SER A 191 -6.53 7.15 -7.65
CA SER A 191 -6.51 7.88 -6.37
C SER A 191 -6.87 9.36 -6.48
N PRO A 192 -7.96 9.73 -7.19
CA PRO A 192 -8.35 11.12 -7.35
C PRO A 192 -8.81 11.72 -6.02
N ARG A 193 -8.38 12.95 -5.76
CA ARG A 193 -8.84 13.73 -4.60
C ARG A 193 -8.89 15.22 -4.92
N TRP A 194 -9.89 15.89 -4.36
CA TRP A 194 -10.03 17.33 -4.50
C TRP A 194 -8.94 18.07 -3.73
N VAL A 195 -8.39 19.10 -4.33
CA VAL A 195 -7.36 19.98 -3.75
C VAL A 195 -7.62 21.44 -4.09
N MET A 196 -6.89 22.38 -3.49
CA MET A 196 -6.97 23.81 -3.77
C MET A 196 -8.40 24.35 -3.63
N ASP A 197 -9.09 23.99 -2.54
CA ASP A 197 -10.49 24.38 -2.27
C ASP A 197 -11.47 24.08 -3.43
N GLY A 198 -11.25 22.96 -4.13
CA GLY A 198 -12.10 22.52 -5.24
C GLY A 198 -11.70 23.02 -6.62
N ASN A 199 -10.59 23.75 -6.73
CA ASN A 199 -10.10 24.26 -8.02
C ASN A 199 -9.36 23.22 -8.85
N ALA A 200 -8.94 22.11 -8.25
CA ALA A 200 -8.25 21.04 -8.95
C ALA A 200 -8.49 19.67 -8.31
N ILE A 201 -8.21 18.62 -9.10
CA ILE A 201 -8.17 17.22 -8.65
C ILE A 201 -6.73 16.73 -8.81
N LEU A 202 -6.16 16.22 -7.70
CA LEU A 202 -4.88 15.51 -7.67
C LEU A 202 -5.12 14.04 -7.97
N PHE A 203 -4.29 13.43 -8.82
CA PHE A 203 -4.37 12.01 -9.13
C PHE A 203 -2.99 11.43 -9.50
N ALA A 204 -2.85 10.12 -9.49
CA ALA A 204 -1.67 9.40 -9.94
C ALA A 204 -1.89 8.84 -11.34
N THR A 205 -0.83 8.71 -12.15
CA THR A 205 -0.88 8.04 -13.46
C THR A 205 0.44 7.40 -13.83
N ASP A 206 0.39 6.28 -14.56
CA ASP A 206 1.57 5.60 -15.11
C ASP A 206 1.96 6.06 -16.53
N ARG A 207 1.39 7.16 -17.00
CA ARG A 207 1.55 7.66 -18.38
C ARG A 207 3.02 7.89 -18.77
N TYR A 208 3.85 8.34 -17.86
CA TYR A 208 5.24 8.72 -18.12
C TYR A 208 6.24 7.75 -17.51
N GLY A 209 5.78 6.85 -16.66
CA GLY A 209 6.60 5.90 -15.95
C GLY A 209 6.98 4.68 -16.77
N MET A 210 8.02 3.99 -16.32
CA MET A 210 8.34 2.67 -16.84
C MET A 210 7.24 1.70 -16.41
N ARG A 211 6.68 0.99 -17.38
CA ARG A 211 5.78 -0.15 -17.13
C ARG A 211 6.60 -1.41 -16.95
N SER A 212 6.24 -2.23 -16.00
CA SER A 212 6.74 -3.58 -15.92
C SER A 212 6.14 -4.41 -17.07
N HIS A 213 6.80 -5.51 -17.39
CA HIS A 213 6.30 -6.46 -18.39
C HIS A 213 4.91 -6.96 -17.99
N ALA A 214 4.08 -7.27 -18.98
CA ALA A 214 2.71 -7.70 -18.82
C ALA A 214 1.80 -6.71 -18.06
N SER A 215 2.12 -5.42 -18.07
CA SER A 215 1.33 -4.32 -17.50
C SER A 215 1.04 -4.45 -15.99
N TRP A 216 1.93 -5.11 -15.24
CA TRP A 216 1.83 -5.23 -13.78
C TRP A 216 2.92 -4.44 -13.09
N GLY A 217 2.50 -3.47 -12.28
CA GLY A 217 3.39 -2.56 -11.60
C GLY A 217 4.05 -1.58 -12.57
N SER A 218 3.77 -0.33 -12.40
CA SER A 218 4.33 0.76 -13.20
C SER A 218 4.91 1.79 -12.26
N GLN A 219 5.88 2.54 -12.76
CA GLN A 219 6.24 3.78 -12.10
C GLN A 219 5.17 4.81 -12.40
N GLU A 220 4.81 5.59 -11.40
CA GLU A 220 3.72 6.55 -11.47
C GLU A 220 4.20 7.98 -11.24
N ASP A 221 3.38 8.90 -11.66
CA ASP A 221 3.53 10.34 -11.51
C ASP A 221 2.31 10.96 -10.84
N VAL A 222 2.53 12.07 -10.15
CA VAL A 222 1.47 12.88 -9.58
C VAL A 222 1.05 13.96 -10.57
N MET A 223 -0.25 14.07 -10.81
CA MET A 223 -0.87 14.99 -11.76
C MET A 223 -1.90 15.88 -11.08
N LEU A 224 -2.16 17.04 -11.67
CA LEU A 224 -3.33 17.88 -11.39
C LEU A 224 -4.18 18.02 -12.66
N VAL A 225 -5.50 18.01 -12.51
CA VAL A 225 -6.43 18.53 -13.49
C VAL A 225 -7.18 19.72 -12.87
N PHE A 226 -7.12 20.88 -13.53
CA PHE A 226 -7.77 22.10 -13.04
C PHE A 226 -9.22 22.18 -13.52
N MET A 227 -10.12 22.50 -12.58
CA MET A 227 -11.56 22.53 -12.84
C MET A 227 -12.00 23.77 -13.61
N ASN A 228 -11.22 24.85 -13.57
CA ASN A 228 -11.51 26.11 -14.26
C ASN A 228 -10.25 26.76 -14.80
N GLN A 229 -10.42 27.65 -15.78
CA GLN A 229 -9.32 28.31 -16.47
C GLN A 229 -8.57 29.28 -15.55
N ASP A 230 -9.26 30.00 -14.69
CA ASP A 230 -8.64 30.99 -13.79
C ASP A 230 -7.64 30.33 -12.85
N ALA A 231 -8.01 29.17 -12.26
CA ALA A 231 -7.11 28.41 -11.39
C ALA A 231 -5.89 27.87 -12.15
N TYR A 232 -6.09 27.42 -13.39
CA TYR A 232 -5.02 26.95 -14.25
C TYR A 232 -4.04 28.07 -14.63
N ASP A 233 -4.55 29.22 -15.02
CA ASP A 233 -3.73 30.38 -15.37
C ASP A 233 -2.94 30.89 -14.18
N LYS A 234 -3.57 30.99 -13.02
CA LYS A 234 -2.90 31.35 -11.76
C LYS A 234 -1.78 30.37 -11.38
N PHE A 235 -2.01 29.07 -11.58
CA PHE A 235 -1.00 28.05 -11.31
C PHE A 235 0.23 28.19 -12.23
N ARG A 236 0.05 28.61 -13.48
CA ARG A 236 1.10 28.76 -14.48
C ARG A 236 1.94 30.02 -14.34
N LEU A 237 1.54 30.99 -13.52
CA LEU A 237 2.29 32.23 -13.31
C LEU A 237 3.72 31.94 -12.87
N SER A 238 4.65 32.78 -13.29
CA SER A 238 5.99 32.79 -12.71
C SER A 238 5.92 33.10 -11.21
N LYS A 239 7.01 32.83 -10.48
CA LYS A 239 7.04 33.15 -9.05
C LYS A 239 6.80 34.62 -8.80
N GLU A 240 7.43 35.51 -9.59
CA GLU A 240 7.31 36.96 -9.50
C GLU A 240 5.88 37.42 -9.77
N ASP A 241 5.29 37.00 -10.90
CA ASP A 241 3.92 37.36 -11.26
C ASP A 241 2.89 36.90 -10.24
N TYR A 242 3.11 35.72 -9.68
CA TYR A 242 2.22 35.16 -8.63
C TYR A 242 2.30 36.00 -7.35
N GLU A 243 3.50 36.37 -6.91
CA GLU A 243 3.69 37.21 -5.72
C GLU A 243 3.06 38.59 -5.92
N LEU A 244 3.25 39.21 -7.08
CA LEU A 244 2.60 40.45 -7.44
C LEU A 244 1.07 40.39 -7.45
N GLN A 245 0.52 39.32 -8.03
CA GLN A 245 -0.93 39.12 -8.01
C GLN A 245 -1.46 38.94 -6.58
N LYS A 246 -0.72 38.21 -5.73
CA LYS A 246 -1.08 38.00 -4.32
C LYS A 246 -1.04 39.30 -3.50
N GLU A 247 -0.14 40.20 -3.82
CA GLU A 247 -0.10 41.55 -3.22
C GLU A 247 -1.31 42.38 -3.64
N LEU A 248 -1.64 42.38 -4.92
CA LEU A 248 -2.83 43.09 -5.44
C LEU A 248 -4.14 42.54 -4.84
N GLU A 249 -4.27 41.22 -4.72
CA GLU A 249 -5.45 40.58 -4.06
C GLU A 249 -5.58 40.97 -2.58
N LYS A 250 -4.45 41.14 -1.87
CA LYS A 250 -4.43 41.61 -0.48
C LYS A 250 -4.83 43.08 -0.35
N GLU A 251 -4.41 43.90 -1.26
CA GLU A 251 -4.79 45.33 -1.29
C GLU A 251 -6.27 45.51 -1.58
N GLN A 252 -6.80 44.81 -2.59
CA GLN A 252 -8.21 44.82 -2.93
C GLN A 252 -9.12 44.32 -1.75
N LYS A 253 -8.68 43.29 -1.02
CA LYS A 253 -9.38 42.86 0.18
C LYS A 253 -9.41 43.92 1.28
N LYS A 254 -8.28 44.58 1.52
CA LYS A 254 -8.20 45.68 2.51
C LYS A 254 -9.07 46.88 2.11
N GLU A 255 -9.20 47.18 0.82
CA GLU A 255 -10.07 48.24 0.33
C GLU A 255 -11.54 47.84 0.47
N SER A 256 -11.91 46.62 0.12
CA SER A 256 -13.29 46.14 0.28
C SER A 256 -13.73 46.07 1.75
N GLU A 257 -12.83 45.69 2.69
CA GLU A 257 -13.08 45.74 4.12
C GLU A 257 -13.25 47.15 4.66
N LYS A 258 -12.48 48.13 4.16
CA LYS A 258 -12.65 49.54 4.52
C LYS A 258 -13.95 50.14 4.00
N ASP A 259 -14.39 49.75 2.81
CA ASP A 259 -15.66 50.17 2.23
C ASP A 259 -16.87 49.53 2.93
N ALA A 260 -16.72 48.32 3.43
CA ALA A 260 -17.73 47.65 4.26
C ALA A 260 -17.89 48.31 5.65
N ASP A 261 -16.77 48.61 6.34
CA ASP A 261 -16.77 49.32 7.62
C ASP A 261 -17.33 50.76 7.50
N SER A 262 -17.21 51.40 6.34
CA SER A 262 -17.78 52.74 6.08
C SER A 262 -19.30 52.69 5.87
N LYS A 263 -19.86 51.58 5.42
CA LYS A 263 -21.32 51.37 5.22
C LYS A 263 -22.05 50.86 6.45
N ASP A 264 -21.36 50.19 7.39
CA ASP A 264 -21.99 49.59 8.61
C ASP A 264 -22.13 50.57 9.79
N LYS A 265 -21.63 51.81 9.70
CA LYS A 265 -21.91 52.84 10.71
C LYS A 265 -23.34 53.35 10.70
N LYS A 266 -24.24 52.84 9.84
CA LYS A 266 -25.64 53.24 9.74
C LYS A 266 -26.68 52.18 10.08
N LYS A 267 -26.28 50.95 10.48
CA LYS A 267 -27.23 49.94 10.95
C LYS A 267 -26.59 49.11 12.10
N LYS A 268 -26.78 49.61 13.32
CA LYS A 268 -26.70 48.78 14.51
C LYS A 268 -28.12 48.59 15.00
N GLU A 269 -28.61 47.39 14.85
CA GLU A 269 -29.48 46.65 15.74
C GLU A 269 -29.85 45.32 15.10
N ASP A 270 -29.63 44.28 15.89
CA ASP A 270 -29.98 42.87 15.70
C ASP A 270 -29.13 42.00 14.75
N GLY A 271 -28.47 41.02 15.39
CA GLY A 271 -28.17 39.72 14.83
C GLY A 271 -26.71 39.41 14.56
N ASP A 272 -25.95 39.09 15.60
CA ASP A 272 -24.70 38.32 15.53
C ASP A 272 -24.93 37.00 14.77
N LYS A 273 -24.56 36.96 13.49
CA LYS A 273 -24.26 35.73 12.78
C LYS A 273 -22.94 35.93 12.01
N LYS A 274 -21.93 35.26 12.48
CA LYS A 274 -20.62 35.15 11.80
C LYS A 274 -20.78 34.74 10.33
N GLU A 275 -20.40 35.63 9.43
CA GLU A 275 -20.40 35.46 7.96
C GLU A 275 -19.10 34.76 7.48
N SER A 276 -18.44 33.97 8.32
CA SER A 276 -17.08 33.48 8.10
C SER A 276 -16.94 32.03 7.60
N ASP A 277 -18.02 31.30 7.29
CA ASP A 277 -17.92 29.88 6.90
C ASP A 277 -18.79 29.45 5.72
N LYS A 278 -19.04 30.31 4.74
CA LYS A 278 -19.62 29.84 3.48
C LYS A 278 -18.53 29.19 2.63
N VAL A 279 -18.55 27.85 2.52
CA VAL A 279 -17.75 27.10 1.59
C VAL A 279 -18.01 27.66 0.19
N LYS A 280 -16.94 28.06 -0.53
CA LYS A 280 -17.04 28.53 -1.91
C LYS A 280 -17.61 27.42 -2.80
N GLU A 281 -18.51 27.78 -3.68
CA GLU A 281 -19.00 26.88 -4.71
C GLU A 281 -17.88 26.50 -5.67
N VAL A 282 -17.77 25.21 -5.98
CA VAL A 282 -16.80 24.68 -6.93
C VAL A 282 -17.27 25.01 -8.36
N VAL A 283 -16.42 25.73 -9.10
CA VAL A 283 -16.67 26.08 -10.50
C VAL A 283 -16.04 25.01 -11.38
N VAL A 284 -16.88 24.36 -12.21
CA VAL A 284 -16.45 23.32 -13.15
C VAL A 284 -16.66 23.77 -14.58
N GLU A 285 -15.59 23.91 -15.32
CA GLU A 285 -15.55 24.20 -16.75
C GLU A 285 -15.08 22.96 -17.49
N LEU A 286 -15.97 22.23 -18.14
CA LEU A 286 -15.65 20.96 -18.81
C LEU A 286 -14.97 21.16 -20.17
N ASP A 287 -15.27 22.27 -20.87
CA ASP A 287 -14.63 22.56 -22.15
C ASP A 287 -13.14 22.77 -21.98
N GLY A 288 -12.33 22.06 -22.78
CA GLY A 288 -10.86 22.11 -22.70
C GLY A 288 -10.25 21.57 -21.41
N ILE A 289 -10.97 20.80 -20.60
CA ILE A 289 -10.46 20.34 -19.29
C ILE A 289 -9.21 19.45 -19.40
N GLN A 290 -9.09 18.70 -20.49
CA GLN A 290 -7.92 17.84 -20.74
C GLN A 290 -6.64 18.66 -21.03
N ASP A 291 -6.78 19.88 -21.54
CA ASP A 291 -5.64 20.79 -21.76
C ASP A 291 -5.15 21.44 -20.46
N ARG A 292 -5.92 21.30 -19.38
CA ARG A 292 -5.59 21.80 -18.04
C ARG A 292 -5.04 20.70 -17.10
N ILE A 293 -4.47 19.64 -17.68
CA ILE A 293 -3.78 18.58 -16.94
C ILE A 293 -2.30 18.88 -16.85
N VAL A 294 -1.73 18.87 -15.64
CA VAL A 294 -0.32 19.21 -15.38
C VAL A 294 0.36 18.09 -14.61
N ARG A 295 1.56 17.70 -15.06
CA ARG A 295 2.45 16.79 -14.33
C ARG A 295 3.21 17.55 -13.26
N LEU A 296 3.20 17.05 -12.01
CA LEU A 296 3.87 17.69 -10.87
C LEU A 296 5.23 17.06 -10.58
N THR A 297 5.36 15.75 -10.65
CA THR A 297 6.62 15.04 -10.38
C THR A 297 7.56 15.10 -11.57
N PRO A 298 8.84 15.45 -11.37
CA PRO A 298 9.82 15.47 -12.47
C PRO A 298 10.26 14.07 -12.91
N ASN A 299 10.23 13.10 -11.98
CA ASN A 299 10.61 11.72 -12.20
C ASN A 299 9.51 10.80 -11.75
N SER A 300 9.23 9.78 -12.57
CA SER A 300 8.33 8.69 -12.20
C SER A 300 8.97 7.80 -11.13
N SER A 301 8.16 7.19 -10.28
CA SER A 301 8.63 6.36 -9.16
C SER A 301 7.62 5.28 -8.80
N ASP A 302 8.03 4.32 -7.96
CA ASP A 302 7.06 3.52 -7.20
C ASP A 302 6.41 4.46 -6.17
N LEU A 303 5.22 4.97 -6.53
CA LEU A 303 4.50 6.00 -5.79
C LEU A 303 3.65 5.36 -4.70
N GLY A 304 3.87 5.74 -3.43
CA GLY A 304 3.08 5.25 -2.30
C GLY A 304 1.82 6.07 -2.04
N SER A 305 1.95 7.38 -2.02
CA SER A 305 0.86 8.35 -1.81
C SER A 305 1.36 9.76 -2.10
N ALA A 306 0.44 10.69 -2.32
CA ALA A 306 0.77 12.11 -2.52
C ALA A 306 -0.30 13.02 -1.92
N ILE A 307 0.12 14.21 -1.45
CA ILE A 307 -0.76 15.24 -0.95
C ILE A 307 -0.22 16.63 -1.30
N LEU A 308 -1.12 17.53 -1.66
CA LEU A 308 -0.79 18.91 -1.97
C LEU A 308 -1.05 19.80 -0.75
N SER A 309 -0.16 20.75 -0.46
CA SER A 309 -0.40 21.76 0.56
C SER A 309 -1.67 22.57 0.22
N LYS A 310 -2.34 23.08 1.25
CA LYS A 310 -3.63 23.76 1.10
C LYS A 310 -3.57 24.96 0.15
N ASP A 311 -2.43 25.66 0.10
CA ASP A 311 -2.16 26.77 -0.81
C ASP A 311 -1.79 26.36 -2.24
N GLY A 312 -1.63 25.06 -2.50
CA GLY A 312 -1.24 24.53 -3.82
C GLY A 312 0.23 24.72 -4.19
N GLU A 313 1.08 25.17 -3.26
CA GLU A 313 2.48 25.52 -3.54
C GLU A 313 3.48 24.38 -3.34
N LYS A 314 3.12 23.40 -2.52
CA LYS A 314 4.02 22.29 -2.16
C LYS A 314 3.34 20.95 -2.37
N LEU A 315 4.01 20.07 -3.08
CA LEU A 315 3.63 18.66 -3.17
C LEU A 315 4.48 17.85 -2.18
N TYR A 316 3.85 17.03 -1.36
CA TYR A 316 4.48 16.01 -0.54
C TYR A 316 4.10 14.63 -1.08
N TYR A 317 5.07 13.74 -1.24
CA TYR A 317 4.79 12.41 -1.79
C TYR A 317 5.74 11.35 -1.23
N LEU A 318 5.24 10.13 -1.13
CA LEU A 318 5.98 8.94 -0.76
C LEU A 318 6.42 8.23 -2.03
N ALA A 319 7.72 8.06 -2.19
CA ALA A 319 8.28 7.38 -3.35
C ALA A 319 9.45 6.48 -2.97
N ALA A 320 9.51 5.30 -3.58
CA ALA A 320 10.63 4.39 -3.47
C ALA A 320 11.46 4.47 -4.77
N PHE A 321 12.70 4.98 -4.65
CA PHE A 321 13.68 5.01 -5.74
C PHE A 321 14.77 3.96 -5.56
N GLU A 322 15.25 3.73 -4.34
CA GLU A 322 16.40 2.87 -4.04
C GLU A 322 16.15 1.90 -2.86
N GLY A 323 14.92 1.50 -2.63
CA GLY A 323 14.61 0.60 -1.52
C GLY A 323 13.29 0.94 -0.86
N GLY A 324 13.29 1.38 0.41
CA GLY A 324 12.06 1.75 1.12
C GLY A 324 11.45 3.07 0.65
N TYR A 325 10.23 3.34 1.11
CA TYR A 325 9.55 4.60 0.80
C TYR A 325 10.13 5.75 1.63
N ASP A 326 10.53 6.80 0.92
CA ASP A 326 11.01 8.06 1.45
C ASP A 326 9.94 9.15 1.28
N LEU A 327 9.94 10.14 2.18
CA LEU A 327 9.09 11.32 2.06
C LEU A 327 9.83 12.43 1.32
N TRP A 328 9.28 12.83 0.21
CA TRP A 328 9.78 13.89 -0.67
C TRP A 328 8.87 15.11 -0.65
N LYS A 329 9.46 16.28 -0.95
CA LYS A 329 8.74 17.54 -1.15
C LYS A 329 9.17 18.19 -2.46
N ILE A 330 8.20 18.78 -3.17
CA ILE A 330 8.45 19.66 -4.32
C ILE A 330 7.86 21.03 -4.00
N ASP A 331 8.68 22.06 -4.10
CA ASP A 331 8.21 23.46 -4.22
C ASP A 331 7.84 23.69 -5.69
N LEU A 332 6.55 23.75 -5.97
CA LEU A 332 6.05 23.76 -7.35
C LEU A 332 6.40 25.04 -8.12
N ARG A 333 6.55 26.16 -7.43
CA ARG A 333 6.94 27.44 -8.04
C ARG A 333 8.42 27.51 -8.37
N LYS A 334 9.25 26.96 -7.50
CA LYS A 334 10.70 26.92 -7.69
C LYS A 334 11.16 25.70 -8.48
N ARG A 335 10.28 24.69 -8.61
CA ARG A 335 10.62 23.36 -9.15
C ARG A 335 11.77 22.69 -8.40
N ASP A 336 11.83 22.95 -7.08
CA ASP A 336 12.87 22.43 -6.19
C ASP A 336 12.36 21.16 -5.50
N VAL A 337 13.13 20.07 -5.65
CA VAL A 337 12.81 18.74 -5.11
C VAL A 337 13.73 18.46 -3.92
N LYS A 338 13.15 18.13 -2.78
CA LYS A 338 13.88 17.84 -1.55
C LYS A 338 13.44 16.54 -0.92
N LEU A 339 14.41 15.67 -0.57
CA LEU A 339 14.20 14.55 0.32
C LEU A 339 14.05 15.09 1.76
N LEU A 340 12.91 14.85 2.39
CA LEU A 340 12.65 15.27 3.78
C LEU A 340 13.06 14.20 4.77
N HIS A 341 12.53 12.99 4.62
CA HIS A 341 12.76 11.89 5.56
C HIS A 341 12.92 10.56 4.82
N LYS A 342 13.93 9.79 5.22
CA LYS A 342 14.20 8.43 4.69
C LYS A 342 13.41 7.36 5.43
N ASN A 343 13.07 6.29 4.71
CA ASN A 343 12.50 5.06 5.27
C ASN A 343 11.26 5.29 6.15
N VAL A 344 10.37 6.18 5.72
CA VAL A 344 9.11 6.45 6.44
C VAL A 344 8.09 5.33 6.30
N GLY A 345 8.30 4.42 5.35
CA GLY A 345 7.39 3.32 5.04
C GLY A 345 6.26 3.72 4.08
N ARG A 346 5.52 2.71 3.61
CA ARG A 346 4.34 2.90 2.76
C ARG A 346 3.13 3.21 3.62
N GLY A 347 2.32 4.17 3.20
CA GLY A 347 1.07 4.53 3.87
C GLY A 347 0.26 5.53 3.07
N SER A 348 -1.00 5.74 3.46
CA SER A 348 -1.79 6.87 2.94
C SER A 348 -1.29 8.17 3.56
N MET A 349 -1.41 9.26 2.81
CA MET A 349 -1.13 10.59 3.32
C MET A 349 -2.43 11.38 3.48
N GLU A 350 -2.57 12.03 4.63
CA GLU A 350 -3.69 12.91 4.94
C GLU A 350 -3.20 14.22 5.53
N MET A 351 -4.04 15.25 5.47
CA MET A 351 -3.75 16.57 6.03
C MET A 351 -4.93 17.00 6.89
N ASP A 352 -4.66 17.61 8.04
CA ASP A 352 -5.71 18.20 8.84
C ASP A 352 -6.40 19.37 8.11
N LYS A 353 -7.61 19.73 8.56
CA LYS A 353 -8.44 20.75 7.93
C LYS A 353 -7.72 22.11 7.78
N GLU A 354 -6.81 22.42 8.70
CA GLU A 354 -6.06 23.67 8.68
C GLU A 354 -4.79 23.62 7.80
N GLY A 355 -4.39 22.44 7.36
CA GLY A 355 -3.17 22.25 6.57
C GLY A 355 -1.88 22.35 7.39
N LYS A 356 -1.97 22.22 8.71
CA LYS A 356 -0.83 22.33 9.62
C LYS A 356 -0.08 21.03 9.82
N ASN A 357 -0.77 19.90 9.79
CA ASN A 357 -0.22 18.59 10.02
C ASN A 357 -0.47 17.67 8.83
N ILE A 358 0.56 16.95 8.45
CA ILE A 358 0.49 15.87 7.45
C ILE A 358 0.69 14.54 8.17
N PHE A 359 -0.22 13.63 7.98
CA PHE A 359 -0.17 12.28 8.52
C PHE A 359 0.31 11.30 7.46
N ILE A 360 1.16 10.36 7.86
CA ILE A 360 1.54 9.17 7.07
C ILE A 360 1.00 7.98 7.84
N LEU A 361 -0.02 7.35 7.29
CA LEU A 361 -0.82 6.32 7.96
C LEU A 361 -0.63 4.97 7.25
N GLY A 362 0.14 4.11 7.87
CA GLY A 362 0.48 2.80 7.37
C GLY A 362 0.75 1.81 8.51
N SER A 363 1.65 0.87 8.29
CA SER A 363 2.10 -0.06 9.35
C SER A 363 2.69 0.67 10.56
N SER A 364 3.38 1.78 10.32
CA SER A 364 3.75 2.79 11.31
C SER A 364 2.94 4.07 11.03
N MET A 365 2.42 4.70 12.07
CA MET A 365 1.70 5.96 11.93
C MET A 365 2.60 7.12 12.36
N GLN A 366 2.65 8.17 11.55
CA GLN A 366 3.51 9.32 11.78
C GLN A 366 2.78 10.63 11.47
N LYS A 367 3.19 11.71 12.14
CA LYS A 367 2.70 13.06 11.92
C LYS A 367 3.88 13.99 11.62
N MET A 368 3.77 14.77 10.57
CA MET A 368 4.72 15.84 10.22
C MET A 368 4.06 17.21 10.41
N ASP A 369 4.71 18.11 11.11
CA ASP A 369 4.34 19.53 11.12
C ASP A 369 4.75 20.16 9.78
N ALA A 370 3.77 20.73 9.05
CA ALA A 370 3.99 21.25 7.70
C ALA A 370 4.90 22.50 7.65
N SER A 371 5.06 23.21 8.76
CA SER A 371 5.89 24.43 8.84
C SER A 371 7.34 24.11 9.17
N SER A 372 7.57 23.26 10.17
CA SER A 372 8.92 22.87 10.62
C SER A 372 9.46 21.63 9.89
N GLU A 373 8.62 20.92 9.16
CA GLU A 373 8.93 19.65 8.49
C GLU A 373 9.42 18.54 9.45
N THR A 374 9.10 18.69 10.75
CA THR A 374 9.49 17.73 11.79
C THR A 374 8.52 16.55 11.82
N LEU A 375 9.04 15.34 11.63
CA LEU A 375 8.28 14.09 11.65
C LEU A 375 8.33 13.46 13.05
N LYS A 376 7.18 13.04 13.58
CA LYS A 376 7.04 12.36 14.87
C LYS A 376 6.16 11.13 14.73
N PRO A 377 6.42 10.04 15.48
CA PRO A 377 5.52 8.89 15.50
C PRO A 377 4.20 9.23 16.20
N VAL A 378 3.10 8.66 15.72
CA VAL A 378 1.84 8.58 16.43
C VAL A 378 1.80 7.25 17.15
N SER A 379 2.06 7.27 18.46
CA SER A 379 2.10 6.08 19.28
C SER A 379 0.70 5.63 19.69
N PHE A 380 0.48 4.33 19.78
CA PHE A 380 -0.78 3.78 20.30
C PHE A 380 -0.53 2.46 21.03
N ARG A 381 -1.47 2.09 21.89
CA ARG A 381 -1.51 0.79 22.55
C ARG A 381 -2.93 0.23 22.44
N ALA A 382 -3.11 -0.72 21.52
CA ALA A 382 -4.39 -1.38 21.31
C ALA A 382 -4.42 -2.69 22.12
N GLU A 383 -5.23 -2.74 23.17
CA GLU A 383 -5.51 -3.95 23.95
C GLU A 383 -6.94 -4.39 23.68
N MET A 384 -7.14 -5.66 23.38
CA MET A 384 -8.45 -6.25 23.11
C MET A 384 -8.57 -7.66 23.70
N LYS A 385 -9.79 -8.02 24.04
CA LYS A 385 -10.15 -9.42 24.34
C LYS A 385 -10.48 -10.09 23.02
N MET A 386 -9.91 -11.27 22.77
CA MET A 386 -10.14 -12.04 21.56
C MET A 386 -10.93 -13.32 21.91
N ASP A 387 -12.01 -13.53 21.18
CA ASP A 387 -12.68 -14.85 21.10
C ASP A 387 -12.24 -15.53 19.79
N LEU A 388 -11.17 -16.31 19.86
CA LEU A 388 -10.60 -16.98 18.69
C LEU A 388 -11.53 -18.02 18.07
N ALA A 389 -12.47 -18.57 18.83
CA ALA A 389 -13.45 -19.52 18.29
C ALA A 389 -14.50 -18.78 17.45
N ALA A 390 -15.04 -17.68 17.99
CA ALA A 390 -15.98 -16.83 17.27
C ALA A 390 -15.33 -16.20 16.02
N GLU A 391 -14.08 -15.76 16.12
CA GLU A 391 -13.33 -15.22 14.98
C GLU A 391 -13.15 -16.26 13.86
N ARG A 392 -12.78 -17.52 14.19
CA ARG A 392 -12.69 -18.59 13.19
C ARG A 392 -14.05 -18.93 12.56
N ALA A 393 -15.11 -18.95 13.36
CA ALA A 393 -16.46 -19.15 12.84
C ALA A 393 -16.87 -18.05 11.88
N TYR A 394 -16.59 -16.79 12.23
CA TYR A 394 -16.81 -15.64 11.36
C TYR A 394 -16.00 -15.75 10.06
N MET A 395 -14.68 -16.02 10.15
CA MET A 395 -13.83 -16.17 8.95
C MET A 395 -14.33 -17.27 8.01
N PHE A 396 -14.82 -18.40 8.56
CA PHE A 396 -15.42 -19.46 7.75
C PHE A 396 -16.65 -18.97 6.99
N GLU A 397 -17.58 -18.29 7.68
CA GLU A 397 -18.77 -17.72 7.03
C GLU A 397 -18.44 -16.63 6.03
N HIS A 398 -17.41 -15.83 6.29
CA HIS A 398 -16.90 -14.85 5.36
C HIS A 398 -16.41 -15.53 4.06
N VAL A 399 -15.56 -16.55 4.17
CA VAL A 399 -15.08 -17.32 3.01
C VAL A 399 -16.24 -17.92 2.23
N TYR A 400 -17.21 -18.56 2.92
CA TYR A 400 -18.39 -19.13 2.29
C TYR A 400 -19.12 -18.12 1.41
N LYS A 401 -19.41 -16.92 1.95
CA LYS A 401 -20.15 -15.86 1.25
C LYS A 401 -19.36 -15.24 0.12
N GLN A 402 -18.07 -14.94 0.36
CA GLN A 402 -17.24 -14.28 -0.62
C GLN A 402 -16.96 -15.19 -1.82
N GLU A 403 -16.69 -16.47 -1.61
CA GLU A 403 -16.54 -17.42 -2.71
C GLU A 403 -17.84 -17.57 -3.51
N LYS A 404 -18.97 -17.78 -2.83
CA LYS A 404 -20.29 -17.89 -3.49
C LYS A 404 -20.61 -16.66 -4.36
N LYS A 405 -20.21 -15.47 -3.92
CA LYS A 405 -20.48 -14.20 -4.61
C LYS A 405 -19.48 -13.88 -5.71
N ARG A 406 -18.21 -14.24 -5.53
CA ARG A 406 -17.10 -13.76 -6.36
C ARG A 406 -16.46 -14.80 -7.25
N PHE A 407 -16.76 -16.07 -7.07
CA PHE A 407 -16.21 -17.11 -7.90
C PHE A 407 -16.57 -16.87 -9.37
N TYR A 408 -15.58 -16.93 -10.27
CA TYR A 408 -15.74 -16.55 -11.66
C TYR A 408 -16.76 -17.41 -12.43
N ASN A 409 -16.97 -18.68 -12.04
CA ASN A 409 -17.94 -19.57 -12.60
C ASN A 409 -19.17 -19.60 -11.69
N VAL A 410 -20.28 -19.03 -12.15
CA VAL A 410 -21.55 -18.94 -11.37
C VAL A 410 -22.11 -20.30 -10.91
N ASN A 411 -21.75 -21.38 -11.60
CA ASN A 411 -22.15 -22.73 -11.24
C ASN A 411 -21.12 -23.44 -10.33
N MET A 412 -20.14 -22.73 -9.78
CA MET A 412 -19.12 -23.25 -8.85
C MET A 412 -18.43 -24.53 -9.38
N HIS A 413 -18.17 -24.64 -10.69
CA HIS A 413 -17.70 -25.84 -11.38
C HIS A 413 -18.60 -27.08 -11.17
N GLY A 414 -19.87 -26.90 -10.84
CA GLY A 414 -20.83 -27.98 -10.54
C GLY A 414 -20.76 -28.48 -9.09
N VAL A 415 -19.99 -27.83 -8.23
CA VAL A 415 -19.90 -28.14 -6.80
C VAL A 415 -21.12 -27.57 -6.07
N ASP A 416 -21.81 -28.39 -5.27
CA ASP A 416 -22.81 -27.91 -4.33
C ASP A 416 -22.10 -27.22 -3.16
N TRP A 417 -21.86 -25.91 -3.32
CA TRP A 417 -21.10 -25.11 -2.35
C TRP A 417 -21.76 -25.04 -0.98
N ASP A 418 -23.11 -25.06 -0.94
CA ASP A 418 -23.88 -25.04 0.31
C ASP A 418 -23.74 -26.36 1.06
N ALA A 419 -23.82 -27.48 0.36
CA ALA A 419 -23.58 -28.82 0.96
C ALA A 419 -22.13 -28.95 1.43
N MET A 420 -21.14 -28.49 0.68
CA MET A 420 -19.75 -28.51 1.09
C MET A 420 -19.52 -27.64 2.33
N ALA A 421 -20.02 -26.42 2.37
CA ALA A 421 -19.94 -25.56 3.54
C ALA A 421 -20.57 -26.23 4.78
N ALA A 422 -21.72 -26.89 4.64
CA ALA A 422 -22.36 -27.62 5.74
C ALA A 422 -21.52 -28.82 6.22
N ALA A 423 -20.83 -29.52 5.32
CA ALA A 423 -19.95 -30.62 5.64
C ALA A 423 -18.71 -30.20 6.44
N TYR A 424 -18.04 -29.13 5.99
CA TYR A 424 -16.82 -28.63 6.63
C TYR A 424 -17.10 -27.83 7.92
N ARG A 425 -18.21 -27.14 8.05
CA ARG A 425 -18.63 -26.39 9.25
C ARG A 425 -18.68 -27.28 10.51
N LYS A 426 -18.95 -28.54 10.36
CA LYS A 426 -19.01 -29.54 11.50
C LYS A 426 -17.68 -29.65 12.23
N PHE A 427 -16.57 -29.33 11.56
CA PHE A 427 -15.24 -29.44 12.17
C PHE A 427 -14.87 -28.22 13.01
N LEU A 428 -15.49 -27.03 12.78
CA LEU A 428 -15.16 -25.81 13.48
C LEU A 428 -15.12 -25.91 15.01
N PRO A 429 -16.07 -26.55 15.69
CA PRO A 429 -16.02 -26.68 17.16
C PRO A 429 -14.83 -27.53 17.68
N HIS A 430 -14.18 -28.27 16.80
CA HIS A 430 -13.06 -29.15 17.15
C HIS A 430 -11.70 -28.52 16.82
N ILE A 431 -11.68 -27.33 16.20
CA ILE A 431 -10.44 -26.62 15.81
C ILE A 431 -10.05 -25.61 16.89
N SER A 432 -8.88 -25.83 17.48
CA SER A 432 -8.36 -25.01 18.57
C SER A 432 -7.21 -24.06 18.15
N ASN A 433 -6.64 -24.24 16.95
CA ASN A 433 -5.50 -23.47 16.46
C ASN A 433 -5.67 -23.04 14.99
N ASN A 434 -4.84 -22.11 14.54
CA ASN A 434 -4.97 -21.58 13.19
C ASN A 434 -4.24 -22.41 12.11
N TYR A 435 -3.42 -23.40 12.48
CA TYR A 435 -2.87 -24.36 11.51
C TYR A 435 -3.98 -25.27 10.99
N ASP A 436 -4.71 -25.93 11.92
CA ASP A 436 -5.83 -26.79 11.57
C ASP A 436 -6.95 -26.02 10.86
N PHE A 437 -7.15 -24.74 11.23
CA PHE A 437 -8.12 -23.89 10.55
C PHE A 437 -7.70 -23.58 9.11
N ALA A 438 -6.43 -23.28 8.86
CA ALA A 438 -5.92 -23.05 7.52
C ALA A 438 -6.01 -24.33 6.66
N GLU A 439 -5.75 -25.49 7.25
CA GLU A 439 -5.91 -26.78 6.58
C GLU A 439 -7.38 -27.04 6.21
N LEU A 440 -8.31 -26.84 7.16
CA LEU A 440 -9.74 -26.93 6.89
C LEU A 440 -10.16 -26.04 5.71
N LEU A 441 -9.71 -24.79 5.68
CA LEU A 441 -10.01 -23.87 4.57
C LEU A 441 -9.39 -24.36 3.26
N SER A 442 -8.15 -24.86 3.29
CA SER A 442 -7.47 -25.37 2.09
C SER A 442 -8.18 -26.59 1.50
N GLU A 443 -8.56 -27.56 2.34
CA GLU A 443 -9.31 -28.73 1.89
C GLU A 443 -10.67 -28.34 1.30
N TRP A 444 -11.41 -27.50 2.00
CA TRP A 444 -12.71 -27.03 1.54
C TRP A 444 -12.65 -26.25 0.21
N LEU A 445 -11.71 -25.28 0.10
CA LEU A 445 -11.52 -24.52 -1.12
C LEU A 445 -10.99 -25.40 -2.27
N GLY A 446 -10.29 -26.47 -1.96
CA GLY A 446 -9.82 -27.48 -2.92
C GLY A 446 -10.95 -28.20 -3.66
N GLU A 447 -12.16 -28.31 -3.07
CA GLU A 447 -13.35 -28.90 -3.71
C GLU A 447 -13.76 -28.15 -4.99
N LEU A 448 -13.43 -26.85 -5.10
CA LEU A 448 -13.68 -26.06 -6.29
C LEU A 448 -12.81 -26.46 -7.49
N ASN A 449 -11.76 -27.25 -7.25
CA ASN A 449 -10.81 -27.74 -8.28
C ASN A 449 -10.33 -26.59 -9.21
N VAL A 450 -9.81 -25.52 -8.62
CA VAL A 450 -9.34 -24.34 -9.33
C VAL A 450 -8.00 -23.88 -8.77
N SER A 451 -7.17 -23.28 -9.62
CA SER A 451 -5.89 -22.70 -9.23
C SER A 451 -6.07 -21.47 -8.31
N HIS A 452 -5.08 -21.20 -7.47
CA HIS A 452 -5.02 -20.03 -6.58
C HIS A 452 -6.08 -19.98 -5.47
N THR A 453 -6.63 -21.10 -5.06
CA THR A 453 -7.45 -21.24 -3.86
C THR A 453 -6.67 -21.91 -2.73
N GLY A 454 -7.03 -21.63 -1.49
CA GLY A 454 -6.45 -22.26 -0.31
C GLY A 454 -6.37 -21.31 0.89
N GLY A 455 -6.17 -21.89 2.08
CA GLY A 455 -5.90 -21.18 3.32
C GLY A 455 -4.45 -21.39 3.77
N ARG A 456 -3.82 -20.35 4.35
CA ARG A 456 -2.46 -20.45 4.90
C ARG A 456 -2.38 -19.68 6.20
N PHE A 457 -1.61 -20.23 7.13
CA PHE A 457 -1.29 -19.57 8.38
C PHE A 457 0.22 -19.40 8.52
N TYR A 458 0.64 -18.17 8.72
CA TYR A 458 2.04 -17.80 8.96
C TYR A 458 2.18 -17.29 10.39
N PRO A 459 2.54 -18.13 11.35
CA PRO A 459 2.72 -17.67 12.72
C PRO A 459 3.93 -16.75 12.81
N SER A 460 3.83 -15.70 13.62
CA SER A 460 5.01 -15.01 14.11
C SER A 460 5.66 -15.93 15.15
N LEU A 461 6.57 -16.78 14.72
CA LEU A 461 7.35 -17.58 15.65
C LEU A 461 8.30 -16.62 16.36
N GLY A 462 8.03 -16.38 17.65
CA GLY A 462 9.02 -15.74 18.51
C GLY A 462 10.28 -16.61 18.54
N GLY A 463 11.42 -16.05 18.19
CA GLY A 463 12.69 -16.77 18.16
C GLY A 463 13.81 -15.84 17.73
N GLU A 464 15.02 -16.28 17.97
CA GLU A 464 16.20 -15.55 17.54
C GLU A 464 16.50 -15.84 16.07
N SER A 465 16.88 -14.80 15.34
CA SER A 465 17.30 -14.92 13.95
C SER A 465 18.73 -15.43 13.91
N THR A 466 18.94 -16.62 13.38
CA THR A 466 20.29 -17.19 13.17
C THR A 466 20.92 -16.63 11.92
N ALA A 467 22.12 -16.11 12.03
CA ALA A 467 22.91 -15.59 10.91
C ALA A 467 23.74 -16.69 10.23
N ASN A 468 24.28 -16.38 9.05
CA ASN A 468 25.07 -17.30 8.24
C ASN A 468 26.45 -16.72 7.92
N LEU A 469 27.47 -17.56 7.96
CA LEU A 469 28.85 -17.18 7.66
C LEU A 469 29.21 -17.23 6.18
N GLY A 470 28.30 -17.72 5.31
CA GLY A 470 28.58 -17.88 3.88
C GLY A 470 29.59 -19.01 3.61
N LEU A 471 29.63 -20.01 4.47
CA LEU A 471 30.49 -21.17 4.36
C LEU A 471 29.65 -22.45 4.24
N LEU A 472 30.09 -23.38 3.40
CA LEU A 472 29.60 -24.75 3.38
C LEU A 472 30.60 -25.64 4.14
N TYR A 473 30.10 -26.61 4.90
CA TYR A 473 30.92 -27.45 5.76
C TYR A 473 30.96 -28.90 5.27
N ASP A 474 32.08 -29.55 5.53
CA ASP A 474 32.23 -30.98 5.31
C ASP A 474 31.77 -31.77 6.54
N TRP A 475 30.54 -32.28 6.45
CA TRP A 475 29.91 -33.04 7.52
C TRP A 475 30.51 -34.42 7.77
N SER A 476 31.45 -34.88 6.94
CA SER A 476 32.22 -36.11 7.21
C SER A 476 33.35 -35.88 8.20
N TYR A 477 33.69 -34.63 8.53
CA TYR A 477 34.71 -34.30 9.50
C TYR A 477 34.22 -34.50 10.93
N THR A 478 34.95 -35.30 11.72
CA THR A 478 34.55 -35.68 13.08
C THR A 478 35.42 -35.07 14.17
N GLY A 479 36.35 -34.19 13.81
CA GLY A 479 37.23 -33.47 14.77
C GLY A 479 36.57 -32.23 15.38
N ASN A 480 37.28 -31.57 16.30
CA ASN A 480 36.83 -30.30 16.85
C ASN A 480 36.79 -29.22 15.79
N GLY A 481 35.75 -28.37 15.83
CA GLY A 481 35.51 -27.32 14.84
C GLY A 481 34.70 -27.81 13.62
N LEU A 482 34.57 -26.94 12.64
CA LEU A 482 33.86 -27.22 11.38
C LEU A 482 34.84 -27.09 10.22
N ARG A 483 35.03 -28.17 9.45
CA ARG A 483 35.89 -28.12 8.26
C ARG A 483 35.14 -27.44 7.12
N VAL A 484 35.69 -26.36 6.58
CA VAL A 484 35.14 -25.64 5.46
C VAL A 484 35.27 -26.50 4.19
N ALA A 485 34.17 -26.80 3.56
CA ALA A 485 34.10 -27.46 2.27
C ALA A 485 34.17 -26.45 1.11
N GLU A 486 33.53 -25.29 1.28
CA GLU A 486 33.47 -24.24 0.26
C GLU A 486 33.25 -22.87 0.91
N VAL A 487 33.89 -21.84 0.38
CA VAL A 487 33.58 -20.44 0.65
C VAL A 487 32.61 -19.99 -0.45
N VAL A 488 31.39 -19.61 -0.07
CA VAL A 488 30.37 -19.22 -1.04
C VAL A 488 30.75 -17.87 -1.65
N GLU A 489 30.75 -17.80 -2.97
CA GLU A 489 31.07 -16.59 -3.74
C GLU A 489 30.18 -15.41 -3.31
N LYS A 490 30.75 -14.22 -3.20
CA LYS A 490 30.11 -12.99 -2.65
C LYS A 490 29.69 -13.11 -1.18
N GLY A 491 30.01 -14.20 -0.51
CA GLY A 491 29.77 -14.36 0.92
C GLY A 491 30.73 -13.55 1.79
N PRO A 492 30.51 -13.54 3.12
CA PRO A 492 31.32 -12.73 4.06
C PRO A 492 32.82 -12.96 4.02
N PHE A 493 33.27 -14.16 3.65
CA PHE A 493 34.68 -14.53 3.52
C PHE A 493 35.24 -14.49 2.09
N ASP A 494 34.40 -14.30 1.09
CA ASP A 494 34.81 -14.14 -0.32
C ASP A 494 35.36 -12.72 -0.54
N ARG A 495 36.51 -12.44 0.04
CA ARG A 495 37.19 -11.15 -0.04
C ARG A 495 38.71 -11.37 -0.14
N LYS A 496 39.40 -10.50 -0.87
CA LYS A 496 40.84 -10.59 -1.11
C LYS A 496 41.70 -10.65 0.16
N THR A 497 41.19 -10.12 1.27
CA THR A 497 41.88 -10.04 2.57
C THR A 497 41.61 -11.25 3.45
N SER A 498 40.70 -12.15 3.09
CA SER A 498 40.42 -13.38 3.83
C SER A 498 41.38 -14.49 3.41
N GLU A 499 41.86 -15.26 4.38
CA GLU A 499 42.66 -16.47 4.15
C GLU A 499 41.80 -17.74 4.21
N VAL A 500 40.47 -17.60 4.42
CA VAL A 500 39.53 -18.74 4.52
C VAL A 500 39.36 -19.40 3.16
N LYS A 501 39.59 -20.72 3.12
CA LYS A 501 39.44 -21.55 1.90
C LYS A 501 38.95 -22.94 2.28
N ALA A 502 38.61 -23.75 1.29
CA ALA A 502 38.27 -25.14 1.50
C ALA A 502 39.40 -25.89 2.22
N GLY A 503 39.06 -26.73 3.17
CA GLY A 503 39.99 -27.52 3.98
C GLY A 503 40.40 -26.91 5.32
N VAL A 504 40.25 -25.60 5.53
CA VAL A 504 40.51 -24.96 6.84
C VAL A 504 39.41 -25.32 7.85
N ILE A 505 39.72 -25.23 9.12
CA ILE A 505 38.82 -25.56 10.22
C ILE A 505 38.43 -24.27 10.93
N LEU A 506 37.15 -24.02 11.03
CA LEU A 506 36.58 -23.00 11.90
C LEU A 506 36.58 -23.56 13.32
N GLU A 507 37.41 -22.98 14.19
CA GLU A 507 37.66 -23.48 15.57
C GLU A 507 36.82 -22.75 16.63
N LYS A 508 36.63 -21.43 16.46
CA LYS A 508 35.94 -20.61 17.47
C LYS A 508 35.06 -19.53 16.83
N ILE A 509 33.97 -19.19 17.52
CA ILE A 509 33.12 -18.03 17.24
C ILE A 509 33.06 -17.19 18.53
N ASP A 510 33.44 -15.90 18.45
CA ASP A 510 33.56 -14.96 19.59
C ASP A 510 34.31 -15.58 20.80
N GLY A 511 35.41 -16.29 20.49
CA GLY A 511 36.26 -16.95 21.49
C GLY A 511 35.74 -18.27 22.00
N GLN A 512 34.52 -18.69 21.70
CA GLN A 512 33.94 -19.96 22.11
C GLN A 512 34.39 -21.08 21.17
N ALA A 513 35.05 -22.10 21.71
CA ALA A 513 35.52 -23.24 20.93
C ALA A 513 34.34 -24.13 20.46
N LEU A 514 34.43 -24.61 19.23
CA LEU A 514 33.48 -25.52 18.64
C LEU A 514 33.84 -26.97 18.88
N THR A 515 32.95 -27.73 19.47
CA THR A 515 33.07 -29.20 19.69
C THR A 515 32.09 -29.98 18.81
N PRO A 516 32.35 -31.27 18.55
CA PRO A 516 31.46 -32.05 17.67
C PRO A 516 30.00 -32.11 18.09
N ASP A 517 29.72 -32.06 19.38
CA ASP A 517 28.36 -32.17 19.93
C ASP A 517 27.68 -30.81 20.15
N MET A 518 28.31 -29.71 19.74
CA MET A 518 27.80 -28.38 19.95
C MET A 518 26.90 -27.91 18.82
N ASP A 519 25.74 -27.32 19.16
CA ASP A 519 24.98 -26.52 18.22
C ASP A 519 25.64 -25.15 17.97
N TYR A 520 26.52 -25.11 16.97
CA TYR A 520 27.24 -23.86 16.61
C TYR A 520 26.29 -22.78 16.10
N ALA A 521 25.10 -23.14 15.58
CA ALA A 521 24.14 -22.18 15.04
C ALA A 521 23.64 -21.23 16.13
N ALA A 522 23.55 -21.71 17.38
CA ALA A 522 23.17 -20.89 18.53
C ALA A 522 24.11 -19.70 18.74
N LEU A 523 25.43 -19.85 18.41
CA LEU A 523 26.41 -18.77 18.50
C LEU A 523 26.22 -17.67 17.46
N LEU A 524 25.43 -17.93 16.42
CA LEU A 524 25.13 -16.99 15.36
C LEU A 524 23.76 -16.32 15.53
N ASN A 525 23.03 -16.63 16.60
CA ASN A 525 21.76 -15.98 16.90
C ASN A 525 21.94 -14.49 17.16
N GLY A 526 21.13 -13.66 16.50
CA GLY A 526 21.20 -12.21 16.59
C GLY A 526 22.49 -11.57 16.05
N CYS A 527 23.35 -12.33 15.34
CA CYS A 527 24.63 -11.85 14.84
C CYS A 527 24.59 -11.22 13.44
N GLN A 528 23.45 -11.24 12.76
CA GLN A 528 23.32 -10.65 11.42
C GLN A 528 23.76 -9.18 11.41
N GLY A 529 24.71 -8.84 10.53
CA GLY A 529 25.22 -7.48 10.33
C GLY A 529 26.12 -6.95 11.47
N ARG A 530 26.26 -7.68 12.58
CA ARG A 530 27.18 -7.35 13.67
C ARG A 530 28.57 -7.90 13.36
N LYS A 531 29.62 -7.23 13.86
CA LYS A 531 31.00 -7.77 13.81
C LYS A 531 31.11 -8.88 14.84
N ILE A 532 31.59 -10.03 14.40
CA ILE A 532 32.00 -11.15 15.26
C ILE A 532 33.43 -11.57 14.95
N LEU A 533 34.11 -12.16 15.94
CA LEU A 533 35.45 -12.71 15.80
C LEU A 533 35.37 -14.21 15.50
N VAL A 534 36.06 -14.65 14.47
CA VAL A 534 36.04 -16.06 14.04
C VAL A 534 37.48 -16.56 13.93
N SER A 535 37.80 -17.69 14.60
CA SER A 535 39.13 -18.27 14.61
C SER A 535 39.18 -19.48 13.69
N PHE A 536 40.21 -19.53 12.86
CA PHE A 536 40.45 -20.62 11.91
C PHE A 536 41.82 -21.27 12.15
N ARG A 537 41.95 -22.52 11.72
CA ARG A 537 43.19 -23.25 11.63
C ARG A 537 43.32 -23.96 10.29
N ASP A 538 44.47 -23.84 9.67
CA ASP A 538 44.84 -24.65 8.52
C ASP A 538 45.52 -25.97 9.00
N PRO A 539 44.89 -27.13 8.81
CA PRO A 539 45.46 -28.40 9.29
C PRO A 539 46.72 -28.82 8.52
N GLN A 540 46.98 -28.29 7.34
CA GLN A 540 48.15 -28.62 6.54
C GLN A 540 49.40 -27.86 6.99
N SER A 541 49.25 -26.56 7.25
CA SER A 541 50.37 -25.70 7.68
C SER A 541 50.48 -25.57 9.19
N GLY A 542 49.43 -25.94 9.94
CA GLY A 542 49.34 -25.71 11.37
C GLY A 542 49.09 -24.26 11.77
N LYS A 543 48.93 -23.33 10.82
CA LYS A 543 48.68 -21.91 11.06
C LYS A 543 47.29 -21.71 11.64
N SER A 544 47.19 -20.94 12.71
CA SER A 544 45.93 -20.41 13.25
C SER A 544 45.89 -18.90 13.10
N TRP A 545 44.69 -18.35 12.84
CA TRP A 545 44.45 -16.91 12.71
C TRP A 545 43.02 -16.55 13.04
N ASP A 546 42.78 -15.27 13.26
CA ASP A 546 41.47 -14.72 13.54
C ASP A 546 41.04 -13.78 12.42
N GLU A 547 39.73 -13.80 12.07
CA GLU A 547 39.12 -12.83 11.19
C GLU A 547 37.86 -12.19 11.81
N VAL A 548 37.67 -10.90 11.57
CA VAL A 548 36.44 -10.20 11.92
C VAL A 548 35.52 -10.16 10.71
N VAL A 549 34.30 -10.63 10.89
CA VAL A 549 33.31 -10.74 9.83
C VAL A 549 31.96 -10.21 10.29
N LYS A 550 31.11 -9.82 9.33
CA LYS A 550 29.68 -9.55 9.56
C LYS A 550 28.87 -10.67 8.90
N PRO A 551 28.26 -11.56 9.67
CA PRO A 551 27.40 -12.60 9.14
C PRO A 551 26.19 -12.02 8.39
N ILE A 552 25.71 -12.76 7.40
CA ILE A 552 24.53 -12.43 6.58
C ILE A 552 23.28 -13.15 7.09
N SER A 553 22.10 -12.73 6.60
CA SER A 553 20.85 -13.45 6.86
C SER A 553 20.81 -14.78 6.11
N ASN A 554 19.95 -15.72 6.56
CA ASN A 554 19.67 -16.94 5.82
C ASN A 554 19.03 -16.65 4.45
N GLY A 555 18.21 -15.60 4.33
CA GLY A 555 17.67 -15.15 3.03
C GLY A 555 18.77 -14.72 2.05
N ALA A 556 19.75 -13.93 2.52
CA ALA A 556 20.91 -13.56 1.71
C ALA A 556 21.74 -14.78 1.31
N MET A 557 21.95 -15.72 2.24
CA MET A 557 22.64 -16.99 1.94
C MET A 557 21.89 -17.80 0.87
N SER A 558 20.56 -17.89 0.95
CA SER A 558 19.75 -18.58 -0.05
C SER A 558 19.90 -17.96 -1.43
N GLY A 559 19.95 -16.63 -1.53
CA GLY A 559 20.24 -15.91 -2.78
C GLY A 559 21.60 -16.27 -3.38
N LEU A 560 22.64 -16.31 -2.53
CA LEU A 560 23.99 -16.70 -2.97
C LEU A 560 24.05 -18.17 -3.45
N LEU A 561 23.34 -19.06 -2.77
CA LEU A 561 23.25 -20.47 -3.17
C LEU A 561 22.48 -20.64 -4.49
N TYR A 562 21.44 -19.82 -4.72
CA TYR A 562 20.76 -19.77 -5.99
C TYR A 562 21.68 -19.30 -7.13
N GLU A 563 22.39 -18.19 -6.96
CA GLU A 563 23.37 -17.72 -7.96
C GLU A 563 24.43 -18.78 -8.25
N ARG A 564 24.94 -19.45 -7.20
CA ARG A 564 25.89 -20.56 -7.33
C ARG A 564 25.30 -21.71 -8.17
N TRP A 565 24.04 -22.09 -7.92
CA TRP A 565 23.36 -23.15 -8.66
C TRP A 565 23.21 -22.80 -10.14
N VAL A 566 22.74 -21.59 -10.46
CA VAL A 566 22.61 -21.08 -11.85
C VAL A 566 23.97 -21.12 -12.56
N LYS A 567 25.02 -20.62 -11.91
CA LYS A 567 26.39 -20.59 -12.43
C LYS A 567 26.94 -21.98 -12.73
N GLN A 568 26.69 -22.96 -11.84
CA GLN A 568 27.07 -24.35 -12.09
C GLN A 568 26.33 -24.97 -13.28
N ARG A 569 25.03 -24.72 -13.40
CA ARG A 569 24.24 -25.21 -14.54
C ARG A 569 24.71 -24.60 -15.87
N ALA A 570 25.02 -23.30 -15.85
CA ALA A 570 25.57 -22.63 -17.02
C ALA A 570 26.92 -23.26 -17.44
N ALA A 571 27.82 -23.51 -16.48
CA ALA A 571 29.10 -24.16 -16.72
C ALA A 571 28.94 -25.60 -17.24
N ASP A 572 28.00 -26.37 -16.71
CA ASP A 572 27.70 -27.72 -17.20
C ASP A 572 27.20 -27.70 -18.64
N VAL A 573 26.28 -26.80 -19.00
CA VAL A 573 25.77 -26.64 -20.39
C VAL A 573 26.89 -26.22 -21.33
N GLU A 574 27.71 -25.25 -20.95
CA GLU A 574 28.87 -24.81 -21.73
C GLU A 574 29.84 -25.99 -22.00
N LYS A 575 30.19 -26.73 -20.97
CA LYS A 575 31.07 -27.88 -21.02
C LYS A 575 30.52 -28.98 -21.94
N TRP A 576 29.26 -29.40 -21.74
CA TRP A 576 28.66 -30.51 -22.49
C TRP A 576 28.38 -30.13 -23.93
N SER A 577 28.02 -28.89 -24.21
CA SER A 577 27.81 -28.39 -25.57
C SER A 577 29.10 -27.97 -26.28
N LYS A 578 30.25 -28.00 -25.59
CA LYS A 578 31.54 -27.46 -26.07
C LYS A 578 31.43 -25.97 -26.45
N GLY A 579 30.71 -25.19 -25.66
CA GLY A 579 30.51 -23.75 -25.87
C GLY A 579 29.46 -23.38 -26.91
N ARG A 580 28.75 -24.37 -27.50
CA ARG A 580 27.75 -24.11 -28.54
C ARG A 580 26.43 -23.58 -28.02
N LEU A 581 26.08 -23.92 -26.75
CA LEU A 581 24.80 -23.51 -26.12
C LEU A 581 25.05 -22.56 -24.93
N GLY A 582 24.22 -21.54 -24.87
CA GLY A 582 24.07 -20.71 -23.68
C GLY A 582 23.04 -21.29 -22.68
N TYR A 583 23.03 -20.78 -21.48
CA TYR A 583 22.08 -21.19 -20.44
C TYR A 583 21.52 -19.99 -19.71
N VAL A 584 20.19 -19.93 -19.58
CA VAL A 584 19.49 -18.95 -18.75
C VAL A 584 18.48 -19.64 -17.85
N HIS A 585 18.33 -19.13 -16.64
CA HIS A 585 17.32 -19.58 -15.69
C HIS A 585 16.30 -18.48 -15.45
N ILE A 586 15.01 -18.81 -15.49
CA ILE A 586 13.90 -17.90 -15.22
C ILE A 586 13.36 -18.23 -13.83
N GLU A 587 13.81 -17.51 -12.81
CA GLU A 587 13.41 -17.74 -11.41
C GLU A 587 11.95 -17.41 -11.17
N SER A 588 11.48 -16.30 -11.74
CA SER A 588 10.09 -15.84 -11.66
C SER A 588 9.68 -15.18 -12.97
N MET A 589 8.39 -15.14 -13.24
CA MET A 589 7.84 -14.52 -14.45
C MET A 589 7.61 -13.01 -14.22
N GLY A 590 8.68 -12.28 -13.87
CA GLY A 590 8.69 -10.85 -13.57
C GLY A 590 9.85 -10.10 -14.24
N ASP A 591 9.86 -8.78 -14.06
CA ASP A 591 10.77 -7.86 -14.76
C ASP A 591 12.25 -8.15 -14.49
N ASP A 592 12.64 -8.41 -13.25
CA ASP A 592 14.05 -8.70 -12.89
C ASP A 592 14.58 -9.92 -13.62
N SER A 593 13.78 -10.99 -13.68
CA SER A 593 14.16 -12.20 -14.45
C SER A 593 14.25 -11.89 -15.94
N PHE A 594 13.33 -11.10 -16.49
CA PHE A 594 13.38 -10.72 -17.90
C PHE A 594 14.63 -9.91 -18.25
N ARG A 595 14.96 -8.91 -17.45
CA ARG A 595 16.19 -8.10 -17.66
C ARG A 595 17.45 -8.94 -17.63
N THR A 596 17.50 -9.91 -16.72
CA THR A 596 18.63 -10.84 -16.61
C THR A 596 18.76 -11.69 -17.85
N ILE A 597 17.69 -12.39 -18.27
CA ILE A 597 17.74 -13.25 -19.46
C ILE A 597 17.95 -12.46 -20.75
N TYR A 598 17.33 -11.28 -20.89
CA TYR A 598 17.51 -10.38 -22.01
C TYR A 598 18.99 -9.98 -22.17
N SER A 599 19.62 -9.55 -21.06
CA SER A 599 21.03 -9.20 -21.03
C SER A 599 21.93 -10.40 -21.40
N ASP A 600 21.65 -11.58 -20.82
CA ASP A 600 22.47 -12.76 -21.04
C ASP A 600 22.32 -13.29 -22.46
N ILE A 601 21.11 -13.34 -23.00
CA ILE A 601 20.85 -13.88 -24.34
C ILE A 601 21.43 -12.98 -25.43
N LEU A 602 21.15 -11.67 -25.37
CA LEU A 602 21.57 -10.71 -26.38
C LEU A 602 23.04 -10.25 -26.21
N GLY A 603 23.58 -10.40 -25.01
CA GLY A 603 24.98 -10.06 -24.68
C GLY A 603 25.88 -11.28 -24.57
N LYS A 604 25.86 -11.94 -23.40
CA LYS A 604 26.79 -13.04 -23.07
C LYS A 604 26.74 -14.20 -24.04
N TYR A 605 25.57 -14.58 -24.53
CA TYR A 605 25.34 -15.77 -25.38
C TYR A 605 24.97 -15.44 -26.82
N ASN A 606 25.19 -14.20 -27.27
CA ASN A 606 24.83 -13.77 -28.63
C ASN A 606 25.52 -14.55 -29.77
N ASN A 607 26.66 -15.20 -29.49
CA ASN A 607 27.40 -16.02 -30.44
C ASN A 607 27.11 -17.52 -30.28
N CYS A 608 26.24 -17.94 -29.39
CA CYS A 608 25.86 -19.34 -29.24
C CYS A 608 24.87 -19.76 -30.33
N GLU A 609 24.92 -21.04 -30.70
CA GLU A 609 24.01 -21.63 -31.71
C GLU A 609 22.60 -21.84 -31.17
N GLY A 610 22.44 -21.86 -29.84
CA GLY A 610 21.16 -22.01 -29.17
C GLY A 610 21.25 -21.72 -27.68
N ILE A 611 20.10 -21.66 -27.02
CA ILE A 611 19.94 -21.33 -25.59
C ILE A 611 19.14 -22.43 -24.90
N VAL A 612 19.63 -22.90 -23.78
CA VAL A 612 18.87 -23.71 -22.81
C VAL A 612 18.14 -22.74 -21.86
N ILE A 613 16.81 -22.75 -21.88
CA ILE A 613 15.95 -21.99 -21.00
C ILE A 613 15.48 -22.91 -19.88
N ASP A 614 15.94 -22.67 -18.67
CA ASP A 614 15.58 -23.46 -17.50
C ASP A 614 14.52 -22.73 -16.69
N THR A 615 13.36 -23.34 -16.51
CA THR A 615 12.23 -22.80 -15.73
C THR A 615 11.93 -23.62 -14.47
N ARG A 616 12.84 -24.53 -14.09
CA ARG A 616 12.65 -25.32 -12.87
C ARG A 616 12.60 -24.42 -11.64
N PHE A 617 11.68 -24.74 -10.72
CA PHE A 617 11.45 -23.96 -9.52
C PHE A 617 10.94 -22.53 -9.76
N ASN A 618 10.43 -22.22 -10.96
CA ASN A 618 9.84 -20.92 -11.25
C ASN A 618 8.61 -20.67 -10.37
N GLY A 619 8.56 -19.50 -9.76
CA GLY A 619 7.48 -19.09 -8.85
C GLY A 619 6.19 -18.60 -9.54
N GLY A 620 6.17 -18.53 -10.89
CA GLY A 620 5.05 -17.99 -11.65
C GLY A 620 5.17 -16.47 -11.89
N GLY A 621 4.13 -15.90 -12.49
CA GLY A 621 4.02 -14.49 -12.89
C GLY A 621 3.46 -14.33 -14.29
N ARG A 622 3.78 -13.23 -14.99
CA ARG A 622 3.18 -12.88 -16.29
C ARG A 622 4.19 -12.43 -17.34
N LEU A 623 5.27 -13.14 -17.47
CA LEU A 623 6.35 -12.81 -18.44
C LEU A 623 6.23 -13.57 -19.77
N HIS A 624 5.23 -14.41 -19.93
CA HIS A 624 5.13 -15.34 -21.08
C HIS A 624 5.06 -14.62 -22.43
N GLU A 625 4.35 -13.50 -22.54
CA GLU A 625 4.23 -12.74 -23.78
C GLU A 625 5.58 -12.12 -24.21
N ASP A 626 6.28 -11.49 -23.26
CA ASP A 626 7.59 -10.88 -23.55
C ASP A 626 8.63 -11.92 -23.91
N ILE A 627 8.59 -13.08 -23.26
CA ILE A 627 9.45 -14.23 -23.59
C ILE A 627 9.11 -14.75 -24.98
N GLU A 628 7.83 -14.89 -25.34
CA GLU A 628 7.42 -15.31 -26.68
C GLU A 628 7.93 -14.34 -27.73
N VAL A 629 7.75 -13.04 -27.54
CA VAL A 629 8.23 -12.00 -28.46
C VAL A 629 9.76 -12.08 -28.61
N LEU A 630 10.49 -12.20 -27.49
CA LEU A 630 11.94 -12.29 -27.47
C LEU A 630 12.46 -13.50 -28.29
N PHE A 631 11.84 -14.68 -28.13
CA PHE A 631 12.31 -15.92 -28.76
C PHE A 631 11.68 -16.22 -30.12
N SER A 632 10.46 -15.74 -30.41
CA SER A 632 9.84 -16.02 -31.71
C SER A 632 10.52 -15.30 -32.85
N GLY A 633 11.18 -14.16 -32.59
CA GLY A 633 11.88 -13.37 -33.62
C GLY A 633 10.97 -12.92 -34.76
N LYS A 634 9.65 -12.99 -34.60
CA LYS A 634 8.73 -12.60 -35.67
C LYS A 634 8.88 -11.11 -35.95
N LYS A 635 9.09 -10.76 -37.20
CA LYS A 635 9.14 -9.39 -37.64
C LYS A 635 7.76 -8.75 -37.49
N TYR A 636 7.62 -7.81 -36.58
CA TYR A 636 6.37 -7.08 -36.34
C TYR A 636 6.43 -5.61 -36.79
N PHE A 637 7.63 -5.13 -37.13
CA PHE A 637 7.86 -3.75 -37.53
C PHE A 637 9.03 -3.64 -38.51
N THR A 638 8.92 -2.72 -39.46
CA THR A 638 10.04 -2.28 -40.33
C THR A 638 10.10 -0.78 -40.28
N GLN A 639 11.19 -0.22 -39.77
CA GLN A 639 11.47 1.19 -39.87
C GLN A 639 12.06 1.49 -41.24
N VAL A 640 11.45 2.42 -41.98
CA VAL A 640 11.90 2.89 -43.31
C VAL A 640 12.52 4.25 -43.17
#